data_f767d9b25a9629e40461a401e829eb15
#
_entry.id   f767d9b25a9629e40461a401e829eb15
#
_cell.length_a   1.000
_cell.length_b   1.000
_cell.length_c   1.000
_cell.angle_alpha   90.00
_cell.angle_beta   90.00
_cell.angle_gamma   90.00
#
_symmetry.space_group_name_H-M   'P 1'
#
loop_
_entity.id
_entity.type
_entity.pdbx_description
1 polymer ?
#
loop_
_entity_poly.entity_id
_entity_poly.type
_entity_poly.pdbx_seq_one_letter_code
_entity_poly.pdbx_strand_id
1 'polypeptide(L)'
;MLLTNKLRYILLLLCFGISTLCAYAQELTGASGQVIDGETGEYLPFVQVFFVESNQDNAKPTTFGTTTDMEGRYHISNPEGYTVLHFQMIGYKTEKLILRKGQSRENIKISLYPDTYALQDVIVTPKKKKERYRRKGNPAVELIRNVIAHKDSANVKTRNYYTADAYARMSFALDNFTPNFQKGFWKKVDFIQQYIDTTGDYPSITLSIRENLSKEYYQQHPQREKKIIERKRFFGLESLISTQTLDKTLTSVFTDVDINTNSISLLFNRFVSPVNSLMAVSYYQYYIMDTVLVDGYECIDLGFVPVNSEGYGFTGHLYIVNDSTYKIKKYILNVPQDINLNFVSNVSIEHQYKQLDNGLWAPDRTSTNCKFYLTNRERTLLARQTKIYRDFDFETPIDPKVYSPLIPTDTVKAPDSTSIRMDFEFWKQNRPEPLSFYEASVMDLIEGFKMKPEFNALIMAVDAMTTEYLATVPSSQWGESEWDFGPIYNTISWNMLEGVRMRIGGTTTANLHPHWFISGYGAFGVDDLRPKGNLTLMYSFNKKRYYQYEPLRHHISLSAQYDVDEPGQQFGIVDRDNILMSIPTSTPVLRNMQYVLHARANYMKEWPNRMTLKAHIGFEHNEAAGAMSYDRVTAYDNGKIATTHNLPFYHGYEAGVEFRYAPGSDFPINRSGVETPFTIEQDAPVFSIMHRIGYLDDRLTGGKGFLYNYTEGVAEKRFWFSSFGHLDARVQAGIMWNQAPFTKLYIPMTSTSIFLGKNAFNLMQPMEFLFDKYVALFATYYFKGWILNRIPGINRLQLRGVVSFSGIYGGLSNRNNPYIEGNEGLYAFPNDAVFNEQGDYQYGYTSSPIGALPYLEMSVGLENILKFIRVDYVRRLTYNDYMLPDGIHSRRMRGWGRNGVKVTIRFAL
;
A
#
# COMPACT_ATOMS: atom_id res chain seq x y z
N MET A 1 -24.88 -32.29 12.69
CA MET A 1 -24.56 -32.00 14.10
C MET A 1 -23.17 -32.47 14.56
N LEU A 2 -22.56 -33.47 13.95
CA LEU A 2 -21.19 -33.94 14.29
C LEU A 2 -20.08 -33.16 13.56
N LEU A 3 -20.36 -32.54 12.39
CA LEU A 3 -19.39 -31.73 11.65
C LEU A 3 -19.17 -30.34 12.26
N THR A 4 -20.24 -29.77 12.88
CA THR A 4 -20.15 -28.43 13.50
C THR A 4 -19.25 -28.36 14.74
N ASN A 5 -19.15 -29.47 15.47
CA ASN A 5 -18.28 -29.56 16.62
C ASN A 5 -16.79 -29.70 16.23
N LYS A 6 -16.48 -30.46 15.17
CA LYS A 6 -15.09 -30.57 14.68
C LYS A 6 -14.56 -29.26 14.11
N LEU A 7 -15.40 -28.50 13.39
CA LEU A 7 -15.03 -27.18 12.88
C LEU A 7 -14.80 -26.14 14.02
N ARG A 8 -15.58 -26.21 15.09
CA ARG A 8 -15.36 -25.42 16.31
C ARG A 8 -14.02 -25.75 16.99
N TYR A 9 -13.63 -27.02 17.03
CA TYR A 9 -12.34 -27.42 17.57
C TYR A 9 -11.16 -27.00 16.69
N ILE A 10 -11.33 -27.00 15.36
CA ILE A 10 -10.30 -26.51 14.43
C ILE A 10 -10.16 -24.99 14.55
N LEU A 11 -11.26 -24.24 14.65
CA LEU A 11 -11.22 -22.79 14.90
C LEU A 11 -10.64 -22.46 16.27
N LEU A 12 -10.98 -23.23 17.32
CA LEU A 12 -10.38 -23.09 18.65
C LEU A 12 -8.89 -23.43 18.66
N LEU A 13 -8.44 -24.44 17.91
CA LEU A 13 -7.03 -24.77 17.74
C LEU A 13 -6.26 -23.70 16.95
N LEU A 14 -6.89 -23.10 15.92
CA LEU A 14 -6.33 -21.97 15.19
C LEU A 14 -6.24 -20.71 16.07
N CYS A 15 -7.26 -20.40 16.85
CA CYS A 15 -7.24 -19.30 17.82
C CYS A 15 -6.23 -19.57 18.96
N PHE A 16 -6.09 -20.83 19.40
CA PHE A 16 -5.11 -21.21 20.41
C PHE A 16 -3.66 -21.20 19.87
N GLY A 17 -3.47 -21.59 18.58
CA GLY A 17 -2.18 -21.47 17.89
C GLY A 17 -1.76 -20.00 17.70
N ILE A 18 -2.70 -19.12 17.43
CA ILE A 18 -2.45 -17.66 17.33
C ILE A 18 -2.18 -17.07 18.71
N SER A 19 -2.87 -17.53 19.77
CA SER A 19 -2.63 -17.05 21.13
C SER A 19 -1.33 -17.55 21.73
N THR A 20 -0.84 -18.74 21.35
CA THR A 20 0.50 -19.21 21.76
C THR A 20 1.64 -18.51 21.02
N LEU A 21 1.43 -17.97 19.82
CA LEU A 21 2.36 -17.07 19.15
C LEU A 21 2.42 -15.67 19.79
N CYS A 22 1.37 -15.23 20.47
CA CYS A 22 1.34 -13.97 21.23
C CYS A 22 1.94 -14.07 22.64
N ALA A 23 2.19 -15.26 23.17
CA ALA A 23 2.62 -15.46 24.58
C ALA A 23 4.14 -15.38 24.83
N TYR A 24 4.95 -15.04 23.81
CA TYR A 24 6.34 -14.65 23.98
C TYR A 24 6.52 -13.12 23.87
N ALA A 25 5.72 -12.36 24.61
CA ALA A 25 6.10 -11.01 24.97
C ALA A 25 7.17 -11.13 26.06
N GLN A 26 8.44 -11.19 25.66
CA GLN A 26 9.53 -10.90 26.57
C GLN A 26 9.29 -9.49 27.11
N GLU A 27 9.19 -9.32 28.43
CA GLU A 27 9.16 -8.01 29.05
C GLU A 27 10.38 -7.23 28.56
N LEU A 28 10.15 -6.26 27.70
CA LEU A 28 11.17 -5.33 27.25
C LEU A 28 11.61 -4.53 28.47
N THR A 29 12.77 -4.85 29.02
CA THR A 29 13.40 -4.03 30.04
C THR A 29 13.72 -2.67 29.41
N GLY A 30 13.45 -1.59 30.11
CA GLY A 30 13.68 -0.25 29.62
C GLY A 30 13.65 0.80 30.73
N ALA A 31 13.95 2.02 30.39
CA ALA A 31 13.84 3.16 31.27
C ALA A 31 13.03 4.28 30.64
N SER A 32 12.16 4.91 31.39
CA SER A 32 11.42 6.08 30.99
C SER A 32 11.34 7.11 32.09
N GLY A 33 11.25 8.37 31.70
CA GLY A 33 11.21 9.44 32.70
C GLY A 33 11.25 10.83 32.07
N GLN A 34 11.71 11.78 32.89
CA GLN A 34 11.79 13.19 32.53
C GLN A 34 13.14 13.77 32.93
N VAL A 35 13.72 14.57 32.06
CA VAL A 35 14.95 15.35 32.32
C VAL A 35 14.58 16.81 32.51
N ILE A 36 15.10 17.38 33.58
CA ILE A 36 14.89 18.77 33.95
C ILE A 36 16.24 19.48 34.15
N ASP A 37 16.27 20.77 34.02
CA ASP A 37 17.35 21.60 34.47
C ASP A 37 17.36 21.63 36.01
N GLY A 38 18.51 21.28 36.59
CA GLY A 38 18.67 21.19 38.06
C GLY A 38 18.62 22.53 38.80
N GLU A 39 18.84 23.65 38.09
CA GLU A 39 18.83 25.01 38.67
C GLU A 39 17.45 25.67 38.44
N THR A 40 16.91 25.59 37.25
CA THR A 40 15.66 26.25 36.89
C THR A 40 14.42 25.39 37.08
N GLY A 41 14.57 24.07 37.11
CA GLY A 41 13.50 23.10 37.17
C GLY A 41 12.68 22.98 35.88
N GLU A 42 13.16 23.57 34.78
CA GLU A 42 12.55 23.50 33.47
C GLU A 42 12.81 22.14 32.82
N TYR A 43 11.90 21.72 31.94
CA TYR A 43 12.15 20.51 31.16
C TYR A 43 13.22 20.75 30.13
N LEU A 44 14.16 19.82 30.00
CA LEU A 44 15.24 19.89 29.02
C LEU A 44 14.90 19.03 27.80
N PRO A 45 14.50 19.65 26.68
CA PRO A 45 14.35 18.95 25.42
C PRO A 45 15.69 18.63 24.79
N PHE A 46 15.73 17.60 23.93
CA PHE A 46 16.93 17.19 23.14
C PHE A 46 18.10 16.68 23.95
N VAL A 47 17.91 16.33 25.21
CA VAL A 47 18.94 15.63 25.97
C VAL A 47 19.18 14.28 25.33
N GLN A 48 20.42 13.98 24.97
CA GLN A 48 20.80 12.65 24.50
C GLN A 48 20.79 11.68 25.67
N VAL A 49 20.01 10.62 25.57
CA VAL A 49 19.87 9.58 26.58
C VAL A 49 20.32 8.27 25.94
N PHE A 50 21.42 7.69 26.42
CA PHE A 50 22.01 6.51 25.81
C PHE A 50 22.68 5.60 26.85
N PHE A 51 22.68 4.31 26.56
CA PHE A 51 23.40 3.34 27.38
C PHE A 51 24.90 3.34 27.07
N VAL A 52 25.70 3.03 28.08
CA VAL A 52 27.13 2.80 27.96
C VAL A 52 27.52 1.40 28.46
N GLU A 53 28.57 0.84 27.89
CA GLU A 53 29.00 -0.54 28.16
C GLU A 53 29.46 -0.77 29.58
N SER A 54 29.98 0.24 30.24
CA SER A 54 30.50 0.14 31.63
C SER A 54 30.35 1.46 32.37
N ASN A 55 30.56 1.41 33.69
CA ASN A 55 30.51 2.59 34.56
C ASN A 55 31.85 3.36 34.62
N GLN A 56 32.77 3.17 33.68
CA GLN A 56 34.04 3.92 33.58
C GLN A 56 33.84 5.24 32.89
N ASP A 57 34.63 6.28 33.23
CA ASP A 57 34.44 7.63 32.68
C ASP A 57 34.70 7.78 31.18
N ASN A 58 35.37 6.80 30.56
CA ASN A 58 35.59 6.73 29.09
C ASN A 58 34.90 5.54 28.46
N ALA A 59 33.80 5.05 29.04
CA ALA A 59 33.01 3.97 28.44
C ALA A 59 32.41 4.41 27.13
N LYS A 60 32.46 3.55 26.09
CA LYS A 60 31.89 3.82 24.80
C LYS A 60 30.36 3.86 24.88
N PRO A 61 29.72 4.85 24.25
CA PRO A 61 28.27 4.85 24.12
C PRO A 61 27.83 3.63 23.32
N THR A 62 26.74 3.02 23.74
CA THR A 62 26.07 1.99 22.95
C THR A 62 25.16 2.64 21.91
N THR A 63 24.66 1.89 20.97
CA THR A 63 23.70 2.37 19.97
C THR A 63 22.28 2.48 20.51
N PHE A 64 22.03 2.07 21.77
CA PHE A 64 20.75 2.30 22.44
C PHE A 64 20.70 3.71 23.01
N GLY A 65 20.16 4.61 22.19
CA GLY A 65 20.00 6.00 22.56
C GLY A 65 18.64 6.54 22.12
N THR A 66 18.18 7.57 22.80
CA THR A 66 17.01 8.37 22.48
C THR A 66 17.29 9.83 22.81
N THR A 67 16.39 10.73 22.43
CA THR A 67 16.43 12.12 22.86
C THR A 67 15.17 12.47 23.62
N THR A 68 15.26 13.41 24.55
CA THR A 68 14.07 13.89 25.26
C THR A 68 13.17 14.70 24.35
N ASP A 69 11.85 14.61 24.57
CA ASP A 69 10.83 15.42 23.93
C ASP A 69 10.79 16.86 24.51
N MET A 70 9.82 17.66 24.10
CA MET A 70 9.67 19.05 24.53
C MET A 70 9.33 19.20 26.02
N GLU A 71 8.73 18.18 26.62
CA GLU A 71 8.43 18.11 28.03
C GLU A 71 9.55 17.41 28.80
N GLY A 72 10.73 17.24 28.17
CA GLY A 72 11.88 16.56 28.74
C GLY A 72 11.70 15.07 28.94
N ARG A 73 10.67 14.44 28.38
CA ARG A 73 10.40 13.00 28.56
C ARG A 73 11.25 12.17 27.64
N TYR A 74 11.68 11.02 28.15
CA TYR A 74 12.38 10.02 27.36
C TYR A 74 11.79 8.63 27.63
N HIS A 75 11.92 7.78 26.63
CA HIS A 75 11.67 6.35 26.73
C HIS A 75 12.76 5.62 25.95
N ILE A 76 13.46 4.71 26.63
CA ILE A 76 14.55 3.93 26.04
C ILE A 76 14.40 2.47 26.39
N SER A 77 14.47 1.59 25.38
CA SER A 77 14.47 0.14 25.56
C SER A 77 15.87 -0.37 25.85
N ASN A 78 15.98 -1.37 26.69
CA ASN A 78 17.25 -1.97 27.13
C ASN A 78 17.26 -3.49 26.88
N PRO A 79 17.26 -3.93 25.61
CA PRO A 79 17.16 -5.33 25.26
C PRO A 79 18.38 -6.17 25.70
N GLU A 80 19.54 -5.57 25.76
CA GLU A 80 20.78 -6.25 26.16
C GLU A 80 21.09 -6.17 27.65
N GLY A 81 20.25 -5.48 28.41
CA GLY A 81 20.38 -5.40 29.87
C GLY A 81 21.57 -4.57 30.35
N TYR A 82 21.91 -3.52 29.64
CA TYR A 82 22.90 -2.54 30.10
C TYR A 82 22.47 -1.92 31.41
N THR A 83 23.43 -1.60 32.24
CA THR A 83 23.17 -1.11 33.61
C THR A 83 23.42 0.37 33.77
N VAL A 84 24.04 1.05 32.82
CA VAL A 84 24.41 2.46 32.95
C VAL A 84 23.79 3.28 31.82
N LEU A 85 22.97 4.26 32.19
CA LEU A 85 22.30 5.17 31.31
C LEU A 85 22.87 6.57 31.49
N HIS A 86 23.37 7.20 30.40
CA HIS A 86 23.90 8.54 30.38
C HIS A 86 22.88 9.53 29.83
N PHE A 87 22.89 10.72 30.44
CA PHE A 87 22.12 11.88 30.01
C PHE A 87 23.07 12.99 29.65
N GLN A 88 23.19 13.34 28.39
CA GLN A 88 24.16 14.31 27.90
C GLN A 88 23.47 15.42 27.10
N MET A 89 23.84 16.65 27.42
CA MET A 89 23.42 17.85 26.68
C MET A 89 24.57 18.85 26.67
N ILE A 90 24.76 19.51 25.53
CA ILE A 90 25.81 20.54 25.39
C ILE A 90 25.52 21.67 26.39
N GLY A 91 26.53 22.05 27.18
CA GLY A 91 26.40 23.06 28.23
C GLY A 91 25.94 22.53 29.59
N TYR A 92 25.76 21.23 29.72
CA TYR A 92 25.39 20.57 30.97
C TYR A 92 26.37 19.46 31.33
N LYS A 93 26.54 19.21 32.62
CA LYS A 93 27.28 18.04 33.10
C LYS A 93 26.50 16.76 32.75
N THR A 94 27.23 15.78 32.21
CA THR A 94 26.67 14.46 31.93
C THR A 94 26.28 13.77 33.24
N GLU A 95 25.00 13.41 33.37
CA GLU A 95 24.49 12.63 34.49
C GLU A 95 24.42 11.15 34.12
N LYS A 96 24.62 10.29 35.14
CA LYS A 96 24.64 8.85 35.01
C LYS A 96 23.55 8.23 35.89
N LEU A 97 22.79 7.32 35.35
CA LEU A 97 21.83 6.52 36.10
C LEU A 97 22.20 5.05 36.04
N ILE A 98 22.37 4.43 37.20
CA ILE A 98 22.65 2.99 37.28
C ILE A 98 21.31 2.25 37.44
N LEU A 99 21.03 1.33 36.52
CA LEU A 99 19.87 0.46 36.51
C LEU A 99 20.27 -0.94 37.04
N ARG A 100 19.35 -1.66 37.66
CA ARG A 100 19.57 -3.07 37.97
C ARG A 100 19.29 -3.92 36.72
N LYS A 101 20.15 -4.90 36.47
CA LYS A 101 20.02 -5.80 35.33
C LYS A 101 18.66 -6.52 35.37
N GLY A 102 17.92 -6.42 34.23
CA GLY A 102 16.64 -7.10 34.03
C GLY A 102 15.42 -6.41 34.65
N GLN A 103 15.52 -5.17 35.13
CA GLN A 103 14.37 -4.40 35.61
C GLN A 103 14.08 -3.20 34.76
N SER A 104 12.81 -3.02 34.38
CA SER A 104 12.30 -1.77 33.83
C SER A 104 12.11 -0.74 34.93
N ARG A 105 12.42 0.51 34.66
CA ARG A 105 12.25 1.61 35.61
C ARG A 105 11.53 2.77 34.94
N GLU A 106 10.38 3.13 35.43
CA GLU A 106 9.52 4.17 34.87
C GLU A 106 9.46 5.42 35.73
N ASN A 107 9.08 6.56 35.13
CA ASN A 107 8.91 7.85 35.80
C ASN A 107 10.17 8.35 36.55
N ILE A 108 11.32 8.16 35.96
CA ILE A 108 12.59 8.61 36.52
C ILE A 108 12.76 10.09 36.23
N LYS A 109 12.97 10.93 37.25
CA LYS A 109 13.36 12.33 37.06
C LYS A 109 14.87 12.46 37.16
N ILE A 110 15.48 13.06 36.13
CA ILE A 110 16.90 13.38 36.08
C ILE A 110 17.05 14.89 36.01
N SER A 111 17.94 15.42 36.85
CA SER A 111 18.29 16.84 36.85
C SER A 111 19.68 17.01 36.28
N LEU A 112 19.80 17.70 35.17
CA LEU A 112 21.10 18.11 34.59
C LEU A 112 21.48 19.48 35.16
N TYR A 113 22.73 19.65 35.52
CA TYR A 113 23.28 20.92 35.99
C TYR A 113 24.20 21.53 34.93
N PRO A 114 24.14 22.85 34.70
CA PRO A 114 25.03 23.52 33.73
C PRO A 114 26.50 23.23 34.06
N ASP A 115 27.29 22.98 33.01
CA ASP A 115 28.74 22.78 33.13
C ASP A 115 29.47 24.12 33.06
N THR A 116 29.65 24.70 34.21
CA THR A 116 30.38 25.97 34.33
C THR A 116 31.88 25.76 34.21
N TYR A 117 32.44 25.70 33.00
CA TYR A 117 33.84 26.05 32.82
C TYR A 117 33.97 27.60 32.88
N ALA A 118 34.57 28.04 33.95
CA ALA A 118 34.80 29.37 34.40
C ALA A 118 34.87 30.52 33.37
N LEU A 119 34.00 31.51 33.52
CA LEU A 119 34.40 32.91 33.61
C LEU A 119 33.57 33.58 34.70
N GLN A 120 34.28 34.13 35.69
CA GLN A 120 33.73 34.90 36.81
C GLN A 120 32.86 36.03 36.34
N ASP A 121 31.59 36.11 36.77
CA ASP A 121 31.10 37.20 37.60
C ASP A 121 29.67 36.90 38.09
N VAL A 122 29.48 37.12 39.36
CA VAL A 122 28.25 36.91 40.13
C VAL A 122 27.27 38.03 39.77
N ILE A 123 26.13 37.69 39.22
CA ILE A 123 24.92 38.50 39.34
C ILE A 123 23.76 37.57 39.75
N VAL A 124 23.28 37.81 40.95
CA VAL A 124 22.07 37.17 41.49
C VAL A 124 20.86 37.75 40.71
N THR A 125 20.19 36.95 39.92
CA THR A 125 18.91 37.32 39.33
C THR A 125 17.78 36.45 39.86
N PRO A 126 16.58 37.03 40.11
CA PRO A 126 15.48 36.36 40.78
C PRO A 126 14.87 35.29 39.87
N LYS A 127 14.33 34.23 40.51
CA LYS A 127 13.64 33.11 39.86
C LYS A 127 12.68 33.56 38.74
N LYS A 128 13.10 33.36 37.49
CA LYS A 128 12.20 33.57 36.35
C LYS A 128 11.09 32.50 36.39
N LYS A 129 9.84 32.95 36.28
CA LYS A 129 8.68 32.08 36.02
C LYS A 129 8.91 31.31 34.71
N LYS A 130 8.52 30.02 34.67
CA LYS A 130 8.53 29.20 33.47
C LYS A 130 7.97 29.97 32.29
N GLU A 131 8.81 30.39 31.35
CA GLU A 131 8.34 31.01 30.12
C GLU A 131 7.82 29.91 29.19
N ARG A 132 6.51 29.90 29.02
CA ARG A 132 5.86 29.06 28.02
C ARG A 132 6.37 29.46 26.63
N TYR A 133 6.72 28.50 25.77
CA TYR A 133 7.13 28.78 24.38
C TYR A 133 6.25 29.86 23.76
N ARG A 134 6.83 30.97 23.38
CA ARG A 134 6.14 32.11 22.76
C ARG A 134 6.59 32.24 21.32
N ARG A 135 5.64 32.34 20.40
CA ARG A 135 5.92 32.56 18.98
C ARG A 135 6.25 34.04 18.68
N LYS A 136 5.61 34.96 19.39
CA LYS A 136 5.79 36.41 19.18
C LYS A 136 7.06 36.88 19.86
N GLY A 137 7.95 37.53 19.09
CA GLY A 137 9.23 38.04 19.59
C GLY A 137 10.29 36.94 19.82
N ASN A 138 10.08 35.74 19.28
CA ASN A 138 11.06 34.65 19.35
C ASN A 138 12.02 34.75 18.18
N PRO A 139 13.35 34.92 18.40
CA PRO A 139 14.35 35.04 17.33
C PRO A 139 14.37 33.82 16.38
N ALA A 140 14.15 32.61 16.89
CA ALA A 140 14.10 31.41 16.06
C ALA A 140 12.90 31.46 15.09
N VAL A 141 11.76 32.02 15.54
CA VAL A 141 10.58 32.19 14.69
C VAL A 141 10.78 33.29 13.65
N GLU A 142 11.52 34.32 13.97
CA GLU A 142 11.87 35.39 13.01
C GLU A 142 12.86 34.85 11.96
N LEU A 143 13.85 34.09 12.40
CA LEU A 143 14.82 33.46 11.51
C LEU A 143 14.08 32.52 10.51
N ILE A 144 13.22 31.61 10.97
CA ILE A 144 12.52 30.70 10.06
C ILE A 144 11.55 31.44 9.12
N ARG A 145 10.94 32.56 9.53
CA ARG A 145 10.15 33.40 8.62
C ARG A 145 11.00 33.98 7.50
N ASN A 146 12.20 34.45 7.82
CA ASN A 146 13.13 34.95 6.82
C ASN A 146 13.58 33.84 5.86
N VAL A 147 13.89 32.64 6.38
CA VAL A 147 14.18 31.46 5.56
C VAL A 147 13.03 31.16 4.61
N ILE A 148 11.79 31.12 5.11
CA ILE A 148 10.60 30.85 4.28
C ILE A 148 10.40 31.94 3.21
N ALA A 149 10.63 33.20 3.55
CA ALA A 149 10.50 34.29 2.59
C ALA A 149 11.57 34.25 1.49
N HIS A 150 12.75 33.70 1.77
CA HIS A 150 13.88 33.68 0.85
C HIS A 150 14.20 32.27 0.28
N LYS A 151 13.41 31.25 0.62
CA LYS A 151 13.68 29.84 0.23
C LYS A 151 13.81 29.64 -1.28
N ASP A 152 13.02 30.39 -2.05
CA ASP A 152 13.02 30.28 -3.51
C ASP A 152 14.09 31.17 -4.19
N SER A 153 14.71 32.10 -3.49
CA SER A 153 15.74 32.95 -4.04
C SER A 153 17.06 32.17 -4.22
N ALA A 154 17.79 32.42 -5.30
CA ALA A 154 19.07 31.78 -5.63
C ALA A 154 19.04 30.23 -5.67
N ASN A 155 17.87 29.59 -5.77
CA ASN A 155 17.74 28.16 -5.99
C ASN A 155 17.93 27.86 -7.48
N VAL A 156 18.52 26.71 -7.82
CA VAL A 156 18.63 26.25 -9.22
C VAL A 156 17.27 26.18 -9.92
N LYS A 157 16.19 25.87 -9.19
CA LYS A 157 14.81 25.81 -9.71
C LYS A 157 14.24 27.21 -10.11
N THR A 158 14.93 28.30 -9.84
CA THR A 158 14.56 29.64 -10.35
C THR A 158 14.96 29.85 -11.79
N ARG A 159 15.82 29.00 -12.34
CA ARG A 159 16.20 29.03 -13.74
C ARG A 159 15.10 28.44 -14.60
N ASN A 160 15.02 28.92 -15.85
CA ASN A 160 14.03 28.44 -16.81
C ASN A 160 14.14 26.93 -17.05
N TYR A 161 15.36 26.42 -17.07
CA TYR A 161 15.65 25.00 -17.18
C TYR A 161 17.08 24.71 -16.67
N TYR A 162 17.31 23.47 -16.31
CA TYR A 162 18.63 22.89 -16.09
C TYR A 162 18.61 21.39 -16.29
N THR A 163 19.79 20.82 -16.51
CA THR A 163 20.03 19.38 -16.37
C THR A 163 21.07 19.13 -15.31
N ALA A 164 21.02 17.98 -14.66
CA ALA A 164 22.01 17.55 -13.69
C ALA A 164 22.22 16.04 -13.79
N ASP A 165 23.46 15.60 -13.63
CA ASP A 165 23.78 14.18 -13.50
C ASP A 165 23.69 13.78 -12.03
N ALA A 166 23.08 12.64 -11.75
CA ALA A 166 22.93 12.12 -10.41
C ALA A 166 23.35 10.65 -10.33
N TYR A 167 24.24 10.38 -9.39
CA TYR A 167 24.56 9.02 -8.96
C TYR A 167 23.76 8.68 -7.72
N ALA A 168 23.09 7.54 -7.70
CA ALA A 168 22.41 7.05 -6.51
C ALA A 168 22.84 5.61 -6.20
N ARG A 169 23.21 5.38 -4.93
CA ARG A 169 23.52 4.08 -4.36
C ARG A 169 22.53 3.78 -3.26
N MET A 170 21.95 2.58 -3.30
CA MET A 170 21.02 2.07 -2.29
C MET A 170 21.53 0.72 -1.82
N SER A 171 21.60 0.52 -0.51
CA SER A 171 21.99 -0.76 0.11
C SER A 171 20.96 -1.21 1.13
N PHE A 172 20.79 -2.53 1.24
CA PHE A 172 19.94 -3.18 2.24
C PHE A 172 20.78 -4.13 3.05
N ALA A 173 20.69 -4.00 4.37
CA ALA A 173 21.43 -4.83 5.31
C ALA A 173 20.52 -5.31 6.44
N LEU A 174 20.73 -6.52 6.94
CA LEU A 174 20.18 -6.93 8.24
C LEU A 174 21.07 -6.36 9.32
N ASP A 175 20.51 -5.54 10.18
CA ASP A 175 21.14 -4.92 11.32
C ASP A 175 20.95 -5.81 12.57
N ASN A 176 21.91 -5.78 13.50
CA ASN A 176 21.95 -6.66 14.67
C ASN A 176 21.88 -8.16 14.30
N PHE A 177 22.67 -8.55 13.30
CA PHE A 177 22.68 -9.90 12.76
C PHE A 177 23.66 -10.80 13.52
N THR A 178 23.16 -11.53 14.51
CA THR A 178 23.93 -12.41 15.41
C THR A 178 23.41 -13.86 15.37
N PRO A 179 23.56 -14.57 14.25
CA PRO A 179 23.08 -15.95 14.13
C PRO A 179 23.95 -16.92 14.93
N ASN A 180 23.34 -17.99 15.44
CA ASN A 180 24.09 -19.05 16.07
C ASN A 180 24.54 -20.09 15.04
N PHE A 181 25.76 -19.98 14.56
CA PHE A 181 26.36 -20.85 13.54
C PHE A 181 26.59 -22.31 13.99
N GLN A 182 26.32 -22.64 15.23
CA GLN A 182 26.44 -24.01 15.70
C GLN A 182 25.12 -24.80 15.62
N LYS A 183 23.99 -24.13 15.33
CA LYS A 183 22.66 -24.74 15.41
C LYS A 183 21.82 -24.49 14.13
N GLY A 184 21.05 -25.53 13.77
CA GLY A 184 19.98 -25.44 12.77
C GLY A 184 20.44 -25.01 11.38
N PHE A 185 19.65 -24.16 10.75
CA PHE A 185 19.92 -23.62 9.40
C PHE A 185 21.27 -22.89 9.33
N TRP A 186 21.64 -22.13 10.37
CA TRP A 186 22.85 -21.33 10.38
C TRP A 186 24.14 -22.15 10.33
N LYS A 187 24.11 -23.40 10.83
CA LYS A 187 25.23 -24.32 10.70
C LYS A 187 25.49 -24.72 9.25
N LYS A 188 24.44 -24.71 8.39
CA LYS A 188 24.55 -25.10 6.98
C LYS A 188 25.04 -23.96 6.08
N VAL A 189 24.97 -22.74 6.58
CA VAL A 189 25.36 -21.50 5.87
C VAL A 189 26.44 -20.72 6.62
N ASP A 190 27.34 -21.42 7.31
CA ASP A 190 28.41 -20.83 8.13
C ASP A 190 29.38 -19.94 7.31
N PHE A 191 29.47 -20.15 5.99
CA PHE A 191 30.26 -19.34 5.06
C PHE A 191 29.89 -17.85 5.10
N ILE A 192 28.68 -17.49 5.58
CA ILE A 192 28.25 -16.09 5.65
C ILE A 192 28.97 -15.30 6.75
N GLN A 193 29.66 -15.98 7.69
CA GLN A 193 30.33 -15.33 8.80
C GLN A 193 31.39 -14.32 8.34
N GLN A 194 32.08 -14.59 7.22
CA GLN A 194 33.09 -13.68 6.66
C GLN A 194 32.50 -12.40 6.03
N TYR A 195 31.17 -12.36 5.78
CA TYR A 195 30.47 -11.22 5.18
C TYR A 195 29.73 -10.38 6.22
N ILE A 196 29.86 -10.70 7.50
CA ILE A 196 29.28 -9.92 8.57
C ILE A 196 30.18 -8.71 8.87
N ASP A 197 29.63 -7.53 8.67
CA ASP A 197 30.27 -6.28 9.03
C ASP A 197 30.16 -6.04 10.53
N THR A 198 31.30 -6.04 11.19
CA THR A 198 31.43 -5.78 12.65
C THR A 198 32.07 -4.43 12.94
N THR A 199 32.27 -3.57 11.91
CA THR A 199 32.91 -2.25 12.07
C THR A 199 31.95 -1.20 12.59
N GLY A 200 30.64 -1.41 12.45
CA GLY A 200 29.59 -0.54 13.00
C GLY A 200 29.21 -0.88 14.42
N ASP A 201 28.26 -0.13 14.97
CA ASP A 201 27.76 -0.33 16.34
C ASP A 201 27.10 -1.70 16.56
N TYR A 202 26.56 -2.30 15.51
CA TYR A 202 26.00 -3.66 15.50
C TYR A 202 26.53 -4.45 14.32
N PRO A 203 26.70 -5.79 14.52
CA PRO A 203 26.99 -6.67 13.40
C PRO A 203 25.89 -6.58 12.35
N SER A 204 26.27 -6.35 11.12
CA SER A 204 25.31 -6.27 10.01
C SER A 204 25.76 -7.10 8.83
N ILE A 205 24.81 -7.56 8.03
CA ILE A 205 25.09 -8.25 6.76
C ILE A 205 24.37 -7.56 5.62
N THR A 206 25.14 -7.07 4.64
CA THR A 206 24.59 -6.44 3.44
C THR A 206 24.03 -7.53 2.52
N LEU A 207 22.74 -7.40 2.19
CA LEU A 207 22.00 -8.37 1.39
C LEU A 207 21.81 -7.93 -0.06
N SER A 208 21.88 -6.62 -0.30
CA SER A 208 21.60 -6.07 -1.61
C SER A 208 22.24 -4.71 -1.78
N ILE A 209 22.68 -4.43 -3.00
CA ILE A 209 23.18 -3.13 -3.43
C ILE A 209 22.64 -2.80 -4.81
N ARG A 210 22.19 -1.56 -4.96
CA ARG A 210 21.72 -0.99 -6.22
C ARG A 210 22.47 0.30 -6.51
N GLU A 211 22.90 0.47 -7.74
CA GLU A 211 23.53 1.69 -8.23
C GLU A 211 22.81 2.14 -9.50
N ASN A 212 22.59 3.45 -9.62
CA ASN A 212 22.13 4.02 -10.86
C ASN A 212 22.80 5.37 -11.17
N LEU A 213 23.00 5.61 -12.45
CA LEU A 213 23.33 6.90 -13.01
C LEU A 213 22.12 7.40 -13.77
N SER A 214 21.72 8.62 -13.49
CA SER A 214 20.55 9.22 -14.09
C SER A 214 20.84 10.67 -14.46
N LYS A 215 20.19 11.12 -15.53
CA LYS A 215 20.14 12.53 -15.91
C LYS A 215 18.79 13.10 -15.50
N GLU A 216 18.81 14.18 -14.73
CA GLU A 216 17.62 14.88 -14.26
C GLU A 216 17.40 16.13 -15.10
N TYR A 217 16.18 16.32 -15.53
CA TYR A 217 15.75 17.42 -16.39
C TYR A 217 14.69 18.22 -15.67
N TYR A 218 14.90 19.52 -15.56
CA TYR A 218 13.96 20.47 -14.97
C TYR A 218 13.63 21.58 -15.94
N GLN A 219 12.37 21.97 -16.00
CA GLN A 219 11.86 23.13 -16.74
C GLN A 219 10.85 23.86 -15.86
N GLN A 220 10.95 25.19 -15.75
CA GLN A 220 10.09 26.00 -14.90
C GLN A 220 8.75 26.34 -15.57
N HIS A 221 8.77 26.65 -16.86
CA HIS A 221 7.56 27.06 -17.59
C HIS A 221 7.37 26.25 -18.90
N PRO A 222 6.32 25.38 -19.00
CA PRO A 222 5.52 24.86 -17.89
C PRO A 222 6.37 24.01 -16.95
N GLN A 223 6.04 24.01 -15.67
CA GLN A 223 6.82 23.24 -14.69
C GLN A 223 6.80 21.75 -15.04
N ARG A 224 7.96 21.20 -15.32
CA ARG A 224 8.17 19.80 -15.68
C ARG A 224 9.47 19.30 -15.09
N GLU A 225 9.42 18.10 -14.55
CA GLU A 225 10.61 17.40 -14.07
C GLU A 225 10.59 15.99 -14.69
N LYS A 226 11.76 15.53 -15.11
CA LYS A 226 11.94 14.16 -15.59
C LYS A 226 13.31 13.63 -15.23
N LYS A 227 13.33 12.39 -14.72
CA LYS A 227 14.55 11.65 -14.46
C LYS A 227 14.65 10.51 -15.46
N ILE A 228 15.77 10.38 -16.15
CA ILE A 228 16.08 9.30 -17.06
C ILE A 228 17.25 8.52 -16.51
N ILE A 229 17.05 7.24 -16.20
CA ILE A 229 18.09 6.34 -15.75
C ILE A 229 18.87 5.88 -16.98
N GLU A 230 20.14 6.28 -17.07
CA GLU A 230 21.01 5.94 -18.18
C GLU A 230 21.72 4.61 -17.98
N ARG A 231 22.12 4.34 -16.73
CA ARG A 231 22.71 3.07 -16.31
C ARG A 231 22.23 2.66 -14.93
N LYS A 232 22.06 1.35 -14.76
CA LYS A 232 21.76 0.76 -13.46
C LYS A 232 22.49 -0.55 -13.28
N ARG A 233 22.88 -0.81 -12.05
CA ARG A 233 23.48 -2.06 -11.61
C ARG A 233 22.79 -2.52 -10.34
N PHE A 234 22.64 -3.82 -10.23
CA PHE A 234 21.90 -4.41 -9.14
C PHE A 234 22.48 -5.77 -8.76
N PHE A 235 22.75 -5.97 -7.47
CA PHE A 235 23.13 -7.25 -6.88
C PHE A 235 22.40 -7.44 -5.57
N GLY A 236 21.79 -8.58 -5.34
CA GLY A 236 21.19 -8.86 -4.05
C GLY A 236 20.17 -9.98 -4.05
N LEU A 237 19.65 -10.30 -2.88
CA LEU A 237 18.59 -11.28 -2.66
C LEU A 237 17.31 -10.97 -3.47
N GLU A 238 17.05 -9.73 -3.76
CA GLU A 238 15.90 -9.32 -4.60
C GLU A 238 16.02 -9.85 -6.03
N SER A 239 17.23 -10.21 -6.51
CA SER A 239 17.38 -10.89 -7.79
C SER A 239 16.78 -12.29 -7.77
N LEU A 240 16.51 -12.82 -6.59
CA LEU A 240 15.97 -14.16 -6.35
C LEU A 240 14.48 -14.18 -6.07
N ILE A 241 13.85 -13.01 -5.88
CA ILE A 241 12.43 -12.86 -5.58
C ILE A 241 11.80 -11.98 -6.67
N SER A 242 10.56 -12.27 -7.06
CA SER A 242 9.85 -11.46 -8.06
C SER A 242 9.69 -10.02 -7.60
N THR A 243 10.36 -9.09 -8.28
CA THR A 243 10.77 -7.80 -7.70
C THR A 243 9.88 -6.61 -7.96
N GLN A 244 8.83 -6.71 -8.81
CA GLN A 244 8.07 -5.50 -9.18
C GLN A 244 7.38 -4.79 -8.01
N THR A 245 6.80 -5.54 -7.09
CA THR A 245 6.16 -4.96 -5.91
C THR A 245 7.20 -4.40 -4.96
N LEU A 246 8.31 -5.09 -4.78
CA LEU A 246 9.42 -4.65 -3.93
C LEU A 246 10.08 -3.39 -4.50
N ASP A 247 10.39 -3.37 -5.80
CA ASP A 247 10.98 -2.20 -6.48
C ASP A 247 10.13 -0.95 -6.30
N LYS A 248 8.81 -1.06 -6.44
CA LYS A 248 7.87 0.05 -6.29
C LYS A 248 7.77 0.50 -4.84
N THR A 249 7.74 -0.43 -3.90
CA THR A 249 7.74 -0.11 -2.47
C THR A 249 9.02 0.63 -2.09
N LEU A 250 10.16 0.15 -2.54
CA LEU A 250 11.46 0.77 -2.26
C LEU A 250 11.58 2.16 -2.89
N THR A 251 11.10 2.33 -4.12
CA THR A 251 11.05 3.63 -4.78
C THR A 251 10.20 4.64 -4.01
N SER A 252 9.10 4.20 -3.41
CA SER A 252 8.23 5.06 -2.61
C SER A 252 8.81 5.43 -1.23
N VAL A 253 9.70 4.59 -0.70
CA VAL A 253 10.43 4.86 0.54
C VAL A 253 11.55 5.87 0.30
N PHE A 254 12.23 5.79 -0.84
CA PHE A 254 13.37 6.64 -1.21
C PHE A 254 12.99 7.70 -2.26
N THR A 255 11.85 8.35 -2.06
CA THR A 255 11.46 9.51 -2.86
C THR A 255 12.43 10.67 -2.63
N ASP A 256 12.72 11.43 -3.66
CA ASP A 256 13.51 12.64 -3.52
C ASP A 256 12.78 13.65 -2.61
N VAL A 257 13.42 14.03 -1.53
CA VAL A 257 12.86 14.95 -0.53
C VAL A 257 13.28 16.37 -0.85
N ASP A 258 12.31 17.23 -1.18
CA ASP A 258 12.51 18.66 -1.33
C ASP A 258 11.85 19.41 -0.16
N ILE A 259 12.68 19.94 0.75
CA ILE A 259 12.21 20.65 1.94
C ILE A 259 11.44 21.93 1.57
N ASN A 260 11.70 22.53 0.40
CA ASN A 260 11.05 23.76 -0.04
C ASN A 260 9.59 23.59 -0.41
N THR A 261 9.14 22.35 -0.62
CA THR A 261 7.72 22.04 -0.83
C THR A 261 6.92 22.19 0.47
N ASN A 262 5.64 22.47 0.38
CA ASN A 262 4.79 22.57 1.57
C ASN A 262 4.48 21.21 2.22
N SER A 263 4.56 20.13 1.46
CA SER A 263 4.27 18.78 1.92
C SER A 263 5.27 17.80 1.29
N ILE A 264 5.89 16.99 2.12
CA ILE A 264 6.89 16.00 1.73
C ILE A 264 6.22 14.62 1.75
N SER A 265 6.22 13.96 0.59
CA SER A 265 5.77 12.57 0.47
C SER A 265 6.86 11.63 0.97
N LEU A 266 6.55 10.81 1.98
CA LEU A 266 7.46 9.83 2.55
C LEU A 266 6.66 8.65 3.10
N LEU A 267 7.08 7.42 2.80
CA LEU A 267 6.44 6.20 3.33
C LEU A 267 4.92 6.19 3.11
N PHE A 268 4.46 6.54 1.91
CA PHE A 268 3.04 6.63 1.53
C PHE A 268 2.20 7.62 2.37
N ASN A 269 2.86 8.52 3.09
CA ASN A 269 2.21 9.56 3.89
C ASN A 269 2.74 10.94 3.50
N ARG A 270 1.97 11.98 3.86
CA ARG A 270 2.36 13.35 3.63
C ARG A 270 2.73 14.03 4.93
N PHE A 271 3.98 14.43 5.00
CA PHE A 271 4.58 15.15 6.12
C PHE A 271 4.55 16.66 5.85
N VAL A 272 4.30 17.43 6.88
CA VAL A 272 4.39 18.89 6.80
C VAL A 272 5.86 19.29 6.78
N SER A 273 6.27 20.09 5.79
CA SER A 273 7.64 20.59 5.74
C SER A 273 7.92 21.60 6.88
N PRO A 274 9.10 21.59 7.50
CA PRO A 274 9.48 22.60 8.48
C PRO A 274 9.64 24.01 7.88
N VAL A 275 9.71 24.14 6.56
CA VAL A 275 9.69 25.44 5.85
C VAL A 275 8.39 25.66 5.05
N ASN A 276 7.30 25.00 5.46
CA ASN A 276 6.00 25.17 4.85
C ASN A 276 5.54 26.64 4.91
N SER A 277 5.20 27.22 3.78
CA SER A 277 4.85 28.63 3.67
C SER A 277 3.57 29.02 4.44
N LEU A 278 2.65 28.10 4.67
CA LEU A 278 1.36 28.33 5.28
C LEU A 278 1.31 27.92 6.76
N MET A 279 1.96 26.82 7.11
CA MET A 279 1.72 26.14 8.39
C MET A 279 2.96 26.02 9.27
N ALA A 280 4.18 26.25 8.77
CA ALA A 280 5.42 25.95 9.49
C ALA A 280 5.41 26.50 10.91
N VAL A 281 5.21 27.80 11.09
CA VAL A 281 5.24 28.47 12.40
C VAL A 281 4.12 28.03 13.34
N SER A 282 2.99 27.52 12.80
CA SER A 282 1.88 27.00 13.62
C SER A 282 2.06 25.53 13.97
N TYR A 283 2.71 24.77 13.09
CA TYR A 283 2.89 23.35 13.20
C TYR A 283 4.14 22.94 13.98
N TYR A 284 5.21 23.77 13.92
CA TYR A 284 6.50 23.50 14.57
C TYR A 284 6.82 24.51 15.65
N GLN A 285 7.69 24.13 16.55
CA GLN A 285 8.45 24.98 17.47
C GLN A 285 9.90 24.99 17.02
N TYR A 286 10.54 26.16 17.05
CA TYR A 286 11.89 26.39 16.58
C TYR A 286 12.78 26.93 17.69
N TYR A 287 14.02 26.48 17.71
CA TYR A 287 15.02 26.83 18.70
C TYR A 287 16.36 27.06 18.03
N ILE A 288 16.99 28.21 18.29
CA ILE A 288 18.37 28.42 17.91
C ILE A 288 19.22 27.62 18.90
N MET A 289 19.97 26.67 18.40
CA MET A 289 20.79 25.76 19.20
C MET A 289 22.21 26.30 19.36
N ASP A 290 22.91 26.57 18.23
CA ASP A 290 24.29 26.99 18.20
C ASP A 290 24.60 27.68 16.85
N THR A 291 25.85 28.20 16.74
CA THR A 291 26.43 28.60 15.48
C THR A 291 27.62 27.71 15.18
N VAL A 292 27.56 26.99 14.06
CA VAL A 292 28.51 25.94 13.70
C VAL A 292 29.10 26.16 12.30
N LEU A 293 30.31 25.66 12.07
CA LEU A 293 30.91 25.67 10.75
C LEU A 293 30.52 24.40 9.96
N VAL A 294 29.88 24.59 8.80
CA VAL A 294 29.50 23.50 7.89
C VAL A 294 30.13 23.72 6.52
N ASP A 295 31.06 22.87 6.13
CA ASP A 295 31.79 22.95 4.85
C ASP A 295 32.36 24.36 4.57
N GLY A 296 32.92 25.04 5.61
CA GLY A 296 33.50 26.37 5.50
C GLY A 296 32.50 27.52 5.62
N TYR A 297 31.22 27.28 5.74
CA TYR A 297 30.18 28.28 5.98
C TYR A 297 29.83 28.36 7.46
N GLU A 298 29.81 29.53 8.03
CA GLU A 298 29.24 29.77 9.36
C GLU A 298 27.71 29.66 9.26
N CYS A 299 27.11 28.72 9.99
CA CYS A 299 25.70 28.43 9.94
C CYS A 299 25.06 28.50 11.32
N ILE A 300 23.88 29.07 11.40
CA ILE A 300 23.00 28.99 12.58
C ILE A 300 22.32 27.61 12.56
N ASP A 301 22.53 26.80 13.61
CA ASP A 301 21.82 25.56 13.85
C ASP A 301 20.45 25.88 14.44
N LEU A 302 19.41 25.69 13.64
CA LEU A 302 18.00 25.87 14.02
C LEU A 302 17.34 24.50 14.21
N GLY A 303 17.19 24.07 15.47
CA GLY A 303 16.44 22.88 15.84
C GLY A 303 14.93 23.11 15.70
N PHE A 304 14.20 22.09 15.30
CA PHE A 304 12.74 22.15 15.20
C PHE A 304 12.06 20.84 15.58
N VAL A 305 10.85 20.98 16.15
CA VAL A 305 10.01 19.84 16.52
C VAL A 305 8.54 20.17 16.24
N PRO A 306 7.70 19.21 15.87
CA PRO A 306 6.28 19.45 15.73
C PRO A 306 5.62 19.74 17.09
N VAL A 307 4.66 20.65 17.13
CA VAL A 307 3.85 20.95 18.34
C VAL A 307 3.12 19.70 18.85
N ASN A 308 2.76 18.80 17.94
CA ASN A 308 2.20 17.49 18.23
C ASN A 308 3.14 16.42 17.68
N SER A 309 3.83 15.69 18.55
CA SER A 309 4.80 14.63 18.19
C SER A 309 4.16 13.47 17.41
N GLU A 310 2.86 13.24 17.57
CA GLU A 310 2.12 12.18 16.89
C GLU A 310 1.63 12.59 15.48
N GLY A 311 1.78 13.89 15.12
CA GLY A 311 1.43 14.39 13.80
C GLY A 311 2.51 14.07 12.76
N TYR A 312 2.12 13.97 11.48
CA TYR A 312 3.06 13.74 10.38
C TYR A 312 3.94 14.98 10.14
N GLY A 313 4.91 15.16 11.01
CA GLY A 313 5.96 16.16 10.95
C GLY A 313 7.32 15.54 11.22
N PHE A 314 8.37 16.34 11.09
CA PHE A 314 9.74 15.94 11.36
C PHE A 314 10.27 16.59 12.62
N THR A 315 11.23 15.97 13.25
CA THR A 315 12.17 16.62 14.16
C THR A 315 13.49 16.78 13.43
N GLY A 316 14.32 17.73 13.81
CA GLY A 316 15.62 17.84 13.19
C GLY A 316 16.25 19.23 13.26
N HIS A 317 17.19 19.47 12.36
CA HIS A 317 18.02 20.65 12.33
C HIS A 317 18.06 21.27 10.93
N LEU A 318 18.02 22.59 10.88
CA LEU A 318 18.28 23.39 9.69
C LEU A 318 19.56 24.20 9.94
N TYR A 319 20.58 23.98 9.15
CA TYR A 319 21.83 24.76 9.18
C TYR A 319 21.71 25.91 8.18
N ILE A 320 21.46 27.11 8.69
CA ILE A 320 21.15 28.29 7.91
C ILE A 320 22.42 29.16 7.85
N VAL A 321 22.88 29.50 6.65
CA VAL A 321 24.07 30.38 6.48
C VAL A 321 23.86 31.69 7.22
N ASN A 322 24.82 32.03 8.08
CA ASN A 322 24.76 33.22 8.95
C ASN A 322 25.11 34.49 8.16
N ASP A 323 24.26 34.76 7.16
CA ASP A 323 24.33 35.96 6.33
C ASP A 323 22.90 36.47 6.02
N SER A 324 22.81 37.53 5.22
CA SER A 324 21.51 38.09 4.82
C SER A 324 20.77 37.28 3.78
N THR A 325 21.32 36.16 3.30
CA THR A 325 20.67 35.32 2.28
C THR A 325 19.69 34.30 2.86
N TYR A 326 19.82 33.97 4.14
CA TYR A 326 19.01 33.00 4.86
C TYR A 326 18.93 31.62 4.18
N LYS A 327 20.00 31.18 3.49
CA LYS A 327 20.02 29.92 2.77
C LYS A 327 20.28 28.74 3.70
N ILE A 328 19.61 27.65 3.44
CA ILE A 328 19.85 26.37 4.12
C ILE A 328 21.05 25.71 3.44
N LYS A 329 22.15 25.53 4.17
CA LYS A 329 23.36 24.82 3.72
C LYS A 329 23.14 23.30 3.85
N LYS A 330 22.51 22.89 4.94
CA LYS A 330 22.27 21.48 5.28
C LYS A 330 20.99 21.36 6.09
N TYR A 331 20.29 20.25 5.95
CA TYR A 331 19.22 19.90 6.88
C TYR A 331 19.26 18.43 7.26
N ILE A 332 18.74 18.13 8.45
CA ILE A 332 18.53 16.78 8.97
C ILE A 332 17.06 16.68 9.35
N LEU A 333 16.35 15.74 8.75
CA LEU A 333 14.96 15.41 9.05
C LEU A 333 14.90 14.02 9.66
N ASN A 334 14.37 13.92 10.89
CA ASN A 334 14.11 12.66 11.55
C ASN A 334 12.60 12.48 11.70
N VAL A 335 12.12 11.28 11.46
CA VAL A 335 10.73 10.93 11.74
C VAL A 335 10.61 10.59 13.23
N PRO A 336 9.78 11.31 14.01
CA PRO A 336 9.58 11.01 15.42
C PRO A 336 9.06 9.58 15.64
N GLN A 337 9.53 8.92 16.70
CA GLN A 337 9.11 7.55 17.02
C GLN A 337 7.64 7.42 17.44
N ASP A 338 7.05 8.51 17.93
CA ASP A 338 5.64 8.57 18.36
C ASP A 338 4.65 8.60 17.19
N ILE A 339 5.13 8.84 15.97
CA ILE A 339 4.28 8.80 14.79
C ILE A 339 3.78 7.37 14.58
N ASN A 340 2.49 7.24 14.31
CA ASN A 340 1.85 5.97 14.03
C ASN A 340 2.25 5.46 12.62
N LEU A 341 3.50 4.99 12.50
CA LEU A 341 4.04 4.28 11.35
C LEU A 341 4.32 2.83 11.70
N ASN A 342 3.80 1.91 10.90
CA ASN A 342 4.03 0.49 11.10
C ASN A 342 5.37 0.07 10.51
N PHE A 343 6.00 -0.90 11.15
CA PHE A 343 7.19 -1.57 10.65
C PHE A 343 8.40 -0.65 10.44
N VAL A 344 8.33 0.61 10.82
CA VAL A 344 9.41 1.60 10.73
C VAL A 344 9.88 1.92 12.13
N SER A 345 11.18 1.74 12.41
CA SER A 345 11.75 2.09 13.73
C SER A 345 12.50 3.42 13.70
N ASN A 346 13.09 3.79 12.57
CA ASN A 346 13.79 5.07 12.40
C ASN A 346 13.83 5.47 10.93
N VAL A 347 13.71 6.77 10.67
CA VAL A 347 14.02 7.39 9.38
C VAL A 347 14.79 8.67 9.63
N SER A 348 15.94 8.78 9.00
CA SER A 348 16.76 9.97 9.02
C SER A 348 17.14 10.36 7.59
N ILE A 349 16.92 11.62 7.24
CA ILE A 349 17.24 12.19 5.94
C ILE A 349 18.18 13.36 6.17
N GLU A 350 19.37 13.28 5.61
CA GLU A 350 20.35 14.35 5.60
C GLU A 350 20.50 14.84 4.17
N HIS A 351 20.42 16.15 3.98
CA HIS A 351 20.59 16.78 2.68
C HIS A 351 21.53 17.97 2.78
N GLN A 352 22.45 18.05 1.84
CA GLN A 352 23.44 19.11 1.74
C GLN A 352 23.29 19.83 0.41
N TYR A 353 23.47 21.15 0.47
CA TYR A 353 23.52 22.01 -0.71
C TYR A 353 24.94 22.53 -0.93
N LYS A 354 25.29 22.78 -2.19
CA LYS A 354 26.50 23.51 -2.56
C LYS A 354 26.15 24.77 -3.32
N GLN A 355 26.96 25.77 -3.17
CA GLN A 355 26.90 26.95 -4.02
C GLN A 355 27.71 26.69 -5.28
N LEU A 356 27.11 26.92 -6.44
CA LEU A 356 27.74 26.81 -7.74
C LEU A 356 28.47 28.12 -8.07
N ASP A 357 29.40 28.10 -9.06
CA ASP A 357 30.19 29.27 -9.48
C ASP A 357 29.32 30.45 -9.92
N ASN A 358 28.10 30.19 -10.39
CA ASN A 358 27.11 31.22 -10.78
C ASN A 358 26.31 31.79 -9.58
N GLY A 359 26.65 31.41 -8.34
CA GLY A 359 26.03 31.89 -7.11
C GLY A 359 24.71 31.16 -6.75
N LEU A 360 24.25 30.24 -7.56
CA LEU A 360 23.04 29.45 -7.27
C LEU A 360 23.34 28.33 -6.27
N TRP A 361 22.36 28.01 -5.43
CA TRP A 361 22.42 26.88 -4.52
C TRP A 361 21.77 25.66 -5.17
N ALA A 362 22.52 24.58 -5.27
CA ALA A 362 22.13 23.31 -5.87
C ALA A 362 22.21 22.16 -4.85
N PRO A 363 21.39 21.14 -4.98
CA PRO A 363 21.60 19.89 -4.26
C PRO A 363 23.01 19.34 -4.51
N ASP A 364 23.67 18.87 -3.45
CA ASP A 364 24.98 18.24 -3.55
C ASP A 364 24.89 16.75 -3.19
N ARG A 365 24.43 16.49 -1.96
CA ARG A 365 24.34 15.14 -1.42
C ARG A 365 23.06 14.95 -0.62
N THR A 366 22.42 13.81 -0.81
CA THR A 366 21.32 13.35 0.05
C THR A 366 21.66 11.96 0.61
N SER A 367 21.51 11.78 1.91
CA SER A 367 21.64 10.49 2.59
C SER A 367 20.35 10.17 3.32
N THR A 368 19.73 9.06 2.99
CA THR A 368 18.49 8.59 3.63
C THR A 368 18.75 7.24 4.27
N ASN A 369 18.50 7.15 5.57
CA ASN A 369 18.59 5.91 6.34
C ASN A 369 17.22 5.56 6.87
N CYS A 370 16.77 4.33 6.63
CA CYS A 370 15.49 3.84 7.09
C CYS A 370 15.66 2.46 7.72
N LYS A 371 15.19 2.28 8.96
CA LYS A 371 15.20 1.00 9.67
C LYS A 371 13.80 0.44 9.71
N PHE A 372 13.61 -0.74 9.13
CA PHE A 372 12.36 -1.49 9.14
C PHE A 372 12.45 -2.69 10.08
N TYR A 373 11.35 -3.05 10.73
CA TYR A 373 11.23 -4.27 11.52
C TYR A 373 9.92 -5.01 11.19
N LEU A 374 9.92 -6.33 11.28
CA LEU A 374 8.70 -7.13 11.09
C LEU A 374 8.05 -7.48 12.43
N THR A 375 8.77 -8.11 13.30
CA THR A 375 8.25 -8.61 14.59
C THR A 375 9.01 -8.03 15.78
N ASN A 376 10.34 -7.94 15.69
CA ASN A 376 11.20 -7.45 16.75
C ASN A 376 11.91 -6.16 16.28
N ARG A 377 11.82 -5.09 17.09
CA ARG A 377 12.49 -3.80 16.83
C ARG A 377 14.01 -3.87 16.89
N GLU A 378 14.57 -4.91 17.47
CA GLU A 378 16.02 -5.10 17.61
C GLU A 378 16.67 -5.61 16.32
N ARG A 379 15.96 -6.47 15.57
CA ARG A 379 16.43 -6.99 14.29
C ARG A 379 15.77 -6.23 13.17
N THR A 380 16.50 -5.29 12.62
CA THR A 380 15.98 -4.38 11.61
C THR A 380 16.59 -4.66 10.24
N LEU A 381 15.78 -4.42 9.21
CA LEU A 381 16.27 -4.25 7.86
C LEU A 381 16.66 -2.78 7.71
N LEU A 382 17.94 -2.53 7.59
CA LEU A 382 18.49 -1.21 7.35
C LEU A 382 18.55 -0.95 5.84
N ALA A 383 17.83 0.04 5.40
CA ALA A 383 17.87 0.53 4.03
C ALA A 383 18.57 1.90 4.02
N ARG A 384 19.62 2.03 3.23
CA ARG A 384 20.40 3.26 3.06
C ARG A 384 20.36 3.69 1.62
N GLN A 385 20.20 4.98 1.36
CA GLN A 385 20.38 5.59 0.05
C GLN A 385 21.31 6.77 0.15
N THR A 386 22.30 6.83 -0.72
CA THR A 386 23.12 8.02 -0.94
C THR A 386 22.94 8.47 -2.39
N LYS A 387 22.61 9.74 -2.59
CA LYS A 387 22.46 10.37 -3.90
C LYS A 387 23.40 11.58 -3.97
N ILE A 388 24.20 11.67 -5.02
CA ILE A 388 25.18 12.72 -5.25
C ILE A 388 24.92 13.35 -6.60
N TYR A 389 24.84 14.67 -6.63
CA TYR A 389 24.57 15.46 -7.82
C TYR A 389 25.84 16.08 -8.39
N ARG A 390 25.95 16.07 -9.74
CA ARG A 390 27.08 16.61 -10.47
C ARG A 390 26.62 17.30 -11.75
N ASP A 391 27.52 18.05 -12.36
CA ASP A 391 27.43 18.52 -13.74
C ASP A 391 26.11 19.24 -14.07
N PHE A 392 25.82 20.30 -13.29
CA PHE A 392 24.66 21.16 -13.57
C PHE A 392 24.91 21.97 -14.84
N ASP A 393 24.03 21.82 -15.83
CA ASP A 393 24.04 22.57 -17.08
C ASP A 393 22.78 23.45 -17.18
N PHE A 394 22.97 24.73 -17.32
CA PHE A 394 21.92 25.75 -17.45
C PHE A 394 21.89 26.38 -18.86
N GLU A 395 22.82 26.02 -19.73
CA GLU A 395 22.99 26.65 -21.04
C GLU A 395 22.38 25.86 -22.17
N THR A 396 22.42 24.52 -22.10
CA THR A 396 21.90 23.65 -23.14
C THR A 396 20.38 23.56 -23.09
N PRO A 397 19.64 24.03 -24.12
CA PRO A 397 18.20 23.91 -24.15
C PRO A 397 17.76 22.45 -24.15
N ILE A 398 16.75 22.15 -23.33
CA ILE A 398 16.19 20.80 -23.20
C ILE A 398 15.23 20.55 -24.38
N ASP A 399 15.44 19.47 -25.13
CA ASP A 399 14.48 19.05 -26.16
C ASP A 399 13.12 18.75 -25.49
N PRO A 400 12.03 19.42 -25.87
CA PRO A 400 10.70 19.19 -25.34
C PRO A 400 10.25 17.71 -25.41
N LYS A 401 10.80 16.94 -26.37
CA LYS A 401 10.54 15.50 -26.48
C LYS A 401 10.98 14.71 -25.26
N VAL A 402 11.99 15.18 -24.53
CA VAL A 402 12.46 14.54 -23.29
C VAL A 402 11.31 14.36 -22.30
N TYR A 403 10.42 15.36 -22.21
CA TYR A 403 9.26 15.32 -21.32
C TYR A 403 8.10 14.49 -21.87
N SER A 404 8.22 13.95 -23.07
CA SER A 404 7.19 13.07 -23.61
C SER A 404 6.99 11.85 -22.70
N PRO A 405 5.73 11.51 -22.38
CA PRO A 405 5.43 10.27 -21.67
C PRO A 405 5.83 9.00 -22.44
N LEU A 406 6.10 9.13 -23.75
CA LEU A 406 6.53 8.02 -24.60
C LEU A 406 8.00 7.64 -24.40
N ILE A 407 8.81 8.53 -23.82
CA ILE A 407 10.20 8.21 -23.48
C ILE A 407 10.20 7.57 -22.10
N PRO A 408 10.62 6.30 -21.97
CA PRO A 408 10.68 5.61 -20.69
C PRO A 408 11.66 6.32 -19.75
N THR A 409 11.36 6.30 -18.45
CA THR A 409 12.28 6.77 -17.41
C THR A 409 13.46 5.83 -17.19
N ASP A 410 13.32 4.57 -17.61
CA ASP A 410 14.37 3.54 -17.57
C ASP A 410 14.68 3.10 -18.99
N THR A 411 15.82 3.57 -19.53
CA THR A 411 16.29 3.26 -20.88
C THR A 411 17.28 2.11 -20.92
N VAL A 412 17.58 1.54 -19.77
CA VAL A 412 18.65 0.54 -19.64
C VAL A 412 18.22 -0.80 -20.23
N LYS A 413 18.94 -1.27 -21.24
CA LYS A 413 18.86 -2.65 -21.71
C LYS A 413 19.55 -3.57 -20.69
N ALA A 414 19.02 -4.78 -20.49
CA ALA A 414 19.71 -5.78 -19.69
C ALA A 414 21.13 -6.04 -20.28
N PRO A 415 22.18 -6.10 -19.48
CA PRO A 415 23.53 -6.34 -19.98
C PRO A 415 23.62 -7.73 -20.60
N ASP A 416 24.24 -7.82 -21.76
CA ASP A 416 24.68 -9.08 -22.35
C ASP A 416 25.82 -9.68 -21.54
N SER A 417 25.93 -11.02 -21.50
CA SER A 417 26.90 -11.73 -20.70
C SER A 417 28.37 -11.35 -20.98
N THR A 418 28.67 -10.82 -22.15
CA THR A 418 30.01 -10.30 -22.54
C THR A 418 30.30 -8.92 -21.97
N SER A 419 29.29 -8.20 -21.44
CA SER A 419 29.41 -6.82 -20.93
C SER A 419 29.74 -6.73 -19.43
N ILE A 420 29.71 -7.81 -18.67
CA ILE A 420 29.88 -7.79 -17.20
C ILE A 420 31.23 -7.20 -16.78
N ARG A 421 32.31 -7.55 -17.48
CA ARG A 421 33.67 -7.04 -17.16
C ARG A 421 33.83 -5.56 -17.51
N MET A 422 33.30 -5.13 -18.67
CA MET A 422 33.31 -3.73 -19.07
C MET A 422 32.41 -2.88 -18.16
N ASP A 423 31.30 -3.46 -17.67
CA ASP A 423 30.41 -2.81 -16.73
C ASP A 423 31.09 -2.58 -15.38
N PHE A 424 31.90 -3.53 -14.89
CA PHE A 424 32.64 -3.38 -13.64
C PHE A 424 33.65 -2.23 -13.69
N GLU A 425 34.44 -2.11 -14.77
CA GLU A 425 35.39 -1.01 -14.95
C GLU A 425 34.70 0.33 -15.09
N PHE A 426 33.57 0.37 -15.80
CA PHE A 426 32.76 1.60 -15.92
C PHE A 426 32.31 2.10 -14.54
N TRP A 427 31.73 1.21 -13.69
CA TRP A 427 31.28 1.60 -12.37
C TRP A 427 32.44 2.02 -11.46
N LYS A 428 33.57 1.34 -11.54
CA LYS A 428 34.78 1.71 -10.78
C LYS A 428 35.25 3.13 -11.08
N GLN A 429 35.18 3.55 -12.35
CA GLN A 429 35.60 4.89 -12.78
C GLN A 429 34.55 5.96 -12.48
N ASN A 430 33.26 5.64 -12.52
CA ASN A 430 32.18 6.63 -12.42
C ASN A 430 31.54 6.72 -11.03
N ARG A 431 31.95 5.90 -10.07
CA ARG A 431 31.52 6.03 -8.67
C ARG A 431 32.15 7.25 -8.02
N PRO A 432 31.35 8.11 -7.37
CA PRO A 432 31.89 9.18 -6.54
C PRO A 432 32.62 8.66 -5.30
N GLU A 433 32.15 7.53 -4.76
CA GLU A 433 32.67 6.87 -3.55
C GLU A 433 32.82 5.38 -3.79
N PRO A 434 33.96 4.75 -3.37
CA PRO A 434 34.15 3.33 -3.52
C PRO A 434 33.13 2.54 -2.70
N LEU A 435 32.88 1.29 -3.10
CA LEU A 435 32.12 0.36 -2.28
C LEU A 435 32.98 -0.12 -1.08
N SER A 436 32.32 -0.33 0.06
CA SER A 436 32.97 -1.05 1.15
C SER A 436 33.24 -2.50 0.75
N PHE A 437 34.11 -3.19 1.50
CA PHE A 437 34.34 -4.61 1.28
C PHE A 437 33.05 -5.43 1.31
N TYR A 438 32.19 -5.17 2.28
CA TYR A 438 30.92 -5.88 2.49
C TYR A 438 29.90 -5.60 1.38
N GLU A 439 29.87 -4.38 0.85
CA GLU A 439 29.03 -4.02 -0.30
C GLU A 439 29.53 -4.68 -1.59
N ALA A 440 30.83 -4.72 -1.80
CA ALA A 440 31.45 -5.37 -2.97
C ALA A 440 31.25 -6.89 -2.97
N SER A 441 31.22 -7.50 -1.80
CA SER A 441 31.10 -8.95 -1.61
C SER A 441 29.66 -9.49 -1.66
N VAL A 442 28.65 -8.65 -1.87
CA VAL A 442 27.25 -9.09 -1.93
C VAL A 442 27.03 -10.14 -3.02
N MET A 443 27.72 -10.03 -4.14
CA MET A 443 27.62 -11.00 -5.23
C MET A 443 28.09 -12.39 -4.79
N ASP A 444 29.27 -12.47 -4.15
CA ASP A 444 29.84 -13.73 -3.66
C ASP A 444 28.94 -14.35 -2.58
N LEU A 445 28.38 -13.52 -1.71
CA LEU A 445 27.40 -13.94 -0.71
C LEU A 445 26.17 -14.60 -1.35
N ILE A 446 25.61 -13.99 -2.40
CA ILE A 446 24.43 -14.51 -3.10
C ILE A 446 24.76 -15.81 -3.84
N GLU A 447 25.91 -15.89 -4.51
CA GLU A 447 26.34 -17.12 -5.15
C GLU A 447 26.53 -18.25 -4.13
N GLY A 448 27.09 -17.97 -2.97
CA GLY A 448 27.18 -18.92 -1.87
C GLY A 448 25.81 -19.45 -1.41
N PHE A 449 24.80 -18.58 -1.33
CA PHE A 449 23.44 -18.99 -1.01
C PHE A 449 22.79 -19.86 -2.10
N LYS A 450 22.99 -19.54 -3.38
CA LYS A 450 22.46 -20.32 -4.52
C LYS A 450 22.92 -21.78 -4.50
N MET A 451 24.08 -22.05 -3.93
CA MET A 451 24.62 -23.40 -3.81
C MET A 451 23.94 -24.23 -2.71
N LYS A 452 23.04 -23.65 -1.91
CA LYS A 452 22.40 -24.32 -0.77
C LYS A 452 20.94 -24.69 -1.08
N PRO A 453 20.59 -25.98 -1.14
CA PRO A 453 19.22 -26.43 -1.45
C PRO A 453 18.16 -25.88 -0.48
N GLU A 454 18.50 -25.79 0.81
CA GLU A 454 17.59 -25.30 1.85
C GLU A 454 17.25 -23.80 1.64
N PHE A 455 18.22 -23.03 1.18
CA PHE A 455 17.99 -21.63 0.85
C PHE A 455 17.10 -21.51 -0.40
N ASN A 456 17.34 -22.32 -1.42
CA ASN A 456 16.52 -22.35 -2.63
C ASN A 456 15.05 -22.72 -2.29
N ALA A 457 14.83 -23.70 -1.41
CA ALA A 457 13.50 -24.06 -0.97
C ALA A 457 12.80 -22.92 -0.21
N LEU A 458 13.54 -22.20 0.65
CA LEU A 458 13.01 -21.04 1.35
C LEU A 458 12.60 -19.92 0.36
N ILE A 459 13.46 -19.60 -0.60
CA ILE A 459 13.17 -18.58 -1.61
C ILE A 459 11.97 -18.99 -2.47
N MET A 460 11.88 -20.26 -2.90
CA MET A 460 10.70 -20.75 -3.62
C MET A 460 9.42 -20.58 -2.82
N ALA A 461 9.45 -20.86 -1.52
CA ALA A 461 8.28 -20.66 -0.65
C ALA A 461 7.91 -19.18 -0.53
N VAL A 462 8.88 -18.30 -0.32
CA VAL A 462 8.66 -16.84 -0.25
C VAL A 462 8.13 -16.31 -1.59
N ASP A 463 8.71 -16.75 -2.71
CA ASP A 463 8.26 -16.35 -4.03
C ASP A 463 6.82 -16.82 -4.30
N ALA A 464 6.51 -18.09 -3.96
CA ALA A 464 5.16 -18.62 -4.08
C ALA A 464 4.14 -17.86 -3.23
N MET A 465 4.51 -17.46 -2.01
CA MET A 465 3.63 -16.65 -1.15
C MET A 465 3.40 -15.23 -1.68
N THR A 466 4.42 -14.63 -2.29
CA THR A 466 4.36 -13.24 -2.77
C THR A 466 3.78 -13.11 -4.18
N THR A 467 4.03 -14.09 -5.04
CA THR A 467 3.58 -14.10 -6.44
C THR A 467 2.34 -14.92 -6.69
N GLU A 468 1.92 -15.72 -5.71
CA GLU A 468 0.81 -16.70 -5.81
C GLU A 468 1.12 -17.87 -6.73
N TYR A 469 2.34 -17.98 -7.27
CA TYR A 469 2.74 -19.04 -8.20
C TYR A 469 3.98 -19.77 -7.72
N LEU A 470 3.99 -21.07 -7.93
CA LEU A 470 5.12 -21.95 -7.65
C LEU A 470 5.86 -22.22 -8.95
N ALA A 471 7.09 -21.72 -9.04
CA ALA A 471 7.98 -21.99 -10.17
C ALA A 471 8.41 -23.46 -10.20
N THR A 472 8.56 -24.04 -11.39
CA THR A 472 9.04 -25.44 -11.55
C THR A 472 10.53 -25.58 -11.30
N VAL A 473 11.27 -24.47 -11.40
CA VAL A 473 12.71 -24.40 -11.15
C VAL A 473 12.97 -23.38 -10.04
N PRO A 474 13.91 -23.63 -9.11
CA PRO A 474 14.25 -22.68 -8.06
C PRO A 474 14.57 -21.29 -8.58
N SER A 475 14.14 -20.26 -7.88
CA SER A 475 14.38 -18.84 -8.24
C SER A 475 15.87 -18.46 -8.23
N SER A 476 16.73 -19.28 -7.62
CA SER A 476 18.20 -19.16 -7.73
C SER A 476 18.72 -19.36 -9.16
N GLN A 477 17.94 -20.00 -10.02
CA GLN A 477 18.18 -20.24 -11.43
C GLN A 477 17.20 -19.44 -12.29
N TRP A 478 17.02 -18.17 -11.97
CA TRP A 478 16.10 -17.27 -12.66
C TRP A 478 16.34 -17.29 -14.17
N GLY A 479 15.28 -17.48 -14.90
CA GLY A 479 15.30 -17.58 -16.34
C GLY A 479 15.05 -19.00 -16.88
N GLU A 480 14.98 -20.01 -16.02
CA GLU A 480 14.82 -21.41 -16.46
C GLU A 480 13.42 -21.97 -16.27
N SER A 481 12.58 -21.42 -15.35
CA SER A 481 11.21 -21.89 -15.21
C SER A 481 10.39 -21.56 -16.46
N GLU A 482 9.97 -22.55 -17.18
CA GLU A 482 9.12 -22.42 -18.37
C GLU A 482 7.64 -22.46 -18.05
N TRP A 483 7.28 -23.02 -16.89
CA TRP A 483 5.92 -23.17 -16.41
C TRP A 483 5.84 -22.95 -14.91
N ASP A 484 4.89 -22.11 -14.48
CA ASP A 484 4.62 -21.83 -13.08
C ASP A 484 3.22 -22.34 -12.70
N PHE A 485 3.11 -23.09 -11.60
CA PHE A 485 1.85 -23.60 -11.05
C PHE A 485 1.19 -22.54 -10.18
N GLY A 486 -0.11 -22.35 -10.33
CA GLY A 486 -0.88 -21.42 -9.51
C GLY A 486 -2.14 -20.89 -10.21
N PRO A 487 -2.80 -19.90 -9.59
CA PRO A 487 -2.52 -19.34 -8.25
C PRO A 487 -2.74 -20.36 -7.12
N ILE A 488 -1.79 -20.48 -6.20
CA ILE A 488 -1.82 -21.50 -5.13
C ILE A 488 -2.94 -21.29 -4.12
N TYR A 489 -3.32 -20.01 -3.89
CA TYR A 489 -4.42 -19.70 -2.96
C TYR A 489 -5.80 -20.12 -3.48
N ASN A 490 -5.90 -20.41 -4.78
CA ASN A 490 -7.14 -20.85 -5.42
C ASN A 490 -7.26 -22.38 -5.53
N THR A 491 -6.33 -23.13 -4.95
CA THR A 491 -6.31 -24.59 -5.06
C THR A 491 -7.51 -25.25 -4.38
N ILE A 492 -7.97 -24.68 -3.26
CA ILE A 492 -9.10 -25.19 -2.50
C ILE A 492 -10.05 -24.05 -2.17
N SER A 493 -11.34 -24.22 -2.47
CA SER A 493 -12.41 -23.31 -2.10
C SER A 493 -13.66 -24.06 -1.71
N TRP A 494 -14.70 -23.38 -1.28
CA TRP A 494 -15.98 -23.96 -0.92
C TRP A 494 -17.13 -23.01 -1.29
N ASN A 495 -18.21 -23.58 -1.82
CA ASN A 495 -19.50 -22.92 -1.98
C ASN A 495 -20.64 -23.92 -1.88
N MET A 496 -21.88 -23.43 -1.74
CA MET A 496 -23.07 -24.27 -1.53
C MET A 496 -23.48 -25.12 -2.73
N LEU A 497 -23.03 -24.78 -3.94
CA LEU A 497 -23.36 -25.49 -5.17
C LEU A 497 -22.37 -26.61 -5.46
N GLU A 498 -21.07 -26.31 -5.30
CA GLU A 498 -19.97 -27.21 -5.64
C GLU A 498 -19.47 -28.04 -4.46
N GLY A 499 -19.86 -27.67 -3.21
CA GLY A 499 -19.26 -28.23 -2.01
C GLY A 499 -17.78 -27.80 -1.91
N VAL A 500 -16.90 -28.75 -1.63
CA VAL A 500 -15.45 -28.50 -1.70
C VAL A 500 -15.04 -28.51 -3.17
N ARG A 501 -14.42 -27.41 -3.60
CA ARG A 501 -13.87 -27.23 -4.94
C ARG A 501 -12.36 -27.35 -4.89
N MET A 502 -11.82 -28.21 -5.73
CA MET A 502 -10.37 -28.35 -5.98
C MET A 502 -10.03 -27.80 -7.34
N ARG A 503 -8.94 -27.02 -7.42
CA ARG A 503 -8.46 -26.40 -8.65
C ARG A 503 -6.95 -26.60 -8.79
N ILE A 504 -6.51 -26.92 -10.00
CA ILE A 504 -5.09 -26.94 -10.36
C ILE A 504 -4.92 -26.17 -11.66
N GLY A 505 -3.90 -25.33 -11.73
CA GLY A 505 -3.66 -24.52 -12.90
C GLY A 505 -2.23 -23.97 -12.95
N GLY A 506 -1.96 -23.16 -13.95
CA GLY A 506 -0.66 -22.53 -14.13
C GLY A 506 -0.58 -21.69 -15.40
N THR A 507 0.61 -21.20 -15.66
CA THR A 507 0.92 -20.36 -16.80
C THR A 507 2.34 -20.59 -17.30
N THR A 508 2.54 -20.50 -18.60
CA THR A 508 3.89 -20.46 -19.19
C THR A 508 4.57 -19.13 -18.85
N THR A 509 5.88 -19.13 -18.88
CA THR A 509 6.70 -17.94 -18.69
C THR A 509 7.34 -17.50 -20.01
N ALA A 510 7.98 -16.33 -19.99
CA ALA A 510 8.73 -15.81 -21.15
C ALA A 510 9.97 -16.63 -21.47
N ASN A 511 10.41 -17.54 -20.56
CA ASN A 511 11.53 -18.44 -20.81
C ASN A 511 11.16 -19.53 -21.83
N LEU A 512 9.89 -19.99 -21.82
CA LEU A 512 9.40 -20.86 -22.88
C LEU A 512 9.28 -20.10 -24.20
N HIS A 513 8.63 -18.93 -24.19
CA HIS A 513 8.55 -18.06 -25.36
C HIS A 513 8.23 -16.61 -24.95
N PRO A 514 8.99 -15.59 -25.40
CA PRO A 514 8.86 -14.22 -24.90
C PRO A 514 7.59 -13.48 -25.37
N HIS A 515 6.86 -14.04 -26.34
CA HIS A 515 5.66 -13.43 -26.90
C HIS A 515 4.40 -14.30 -26.74
N TRP A 516 4.53 -15.62 -26.66
CA TRP A 516 3.41 -16.53 -26.55
C TRP A 516 3.26 -17.07 -25.12
N PHE A 517 2.05 -16.97 -24.60
CA PHE A 517 1.72 -17.46 -23.27
C PHE A 517 0.46 -18.31 -23.30
N ILE A 518 0.51 -19.41 -22.58
CA ILE A 518 -0.62 -20.31 -22.34
C ILE A 518 -0.87 -20.31 -20.84
N SER A 519 -2.08 -20.05 -20.42
CA SER A 519 -2.50 -20.15 -19.03
C SER A 519 -3.85 -20.85 -18.93
N GLY A 520 -4.07 -21.56 -17.82
CA GLY A 520 -5.33 -22.23 -17.64
C GLY A 520 -5.40 -22.99 -16.32
N TYR A 521 -6.58 -23.54 -16.06
CA TYR A 521 -6.81 -24.42 -14.91
C TYR A 521 -7.89 -25.44 -15.23
N GLY A 522 -7.85 -26.54 -14.48
CA GLY A 522 -8.95 -27.47 -14.30
C GLY A 522 -9.47 -27.41 -12.87
N ALA A 523 -10.77 -27.52 -12.67
CA ALA A 523 -11.42 -27.51 -11.37
C ALA A 523 -12.56 -28.51 -11.30
N PHE A 524 -12.85 -28.98 -10.07
CA PHE A 524 -13.89 -29.98 -9.82
C PHE A 524 -14.51 -29.74 -8.44
N GLY A 525 -15.85 -29.71 -8.39
CA GLY A 525 -16.63 -29.63 -7.16
C GLY A 525 -17.13 -31.01 -6.75
N VAL A 526 -17.11 -31.32 -5.45
CA VAL A 526 -17.47 -32.63 -4.95
C VAL A 526 -18.99 -32.87 -4.90
N ASP A 527 -19.81 -31.80 -4.86
CA ASP A 527 -21.27 -31.91 -4.77
C ASP A 527 -21.93 -31.86 -6.15
N ASP A 528 -21.47 -30.98 -7.06
CA ASP A 528 -22.04 -30.86 -8.40
C ASP A 528 -21.44 -31.83 -9.43
N LEU A 529 -20.26 -32.41 -9.12
CA LEU A 529 -19.56 -33.40 -9.93
C LEU A 529 -19.28 -32.93 -11.39
N ARG A 530 -19.28 -31.63 -11.65
CA ARG A 530 -19.04 -31.08 -12.99
C ARG A 530 -17.57 -30.66 -13.14
N PRO A 531 -16.89 -31.10 -14.21
CA PRO A 531 -15.57 -30.57 -14.55
C PRO A 531 -15.70 -29.15 -15.05
N LYS A 532 -14.81 -28.26 -14.58
CA LYS A 532 -14.72 -26.85 -14.95
C LYS A 532 -13.30 -26.51 -15.35
N GLY A 533 -13.11 -25.44 -16.06
CA GLY A 533 -11.77 -25.04 -16.47
C GLY A 533 -11.74 -23.77 -17.30
N ASN A 534 -10.52 -23.31 -17.48
CA ASN A 534 -10.19 -22.18 -18.33
C ASN A 534 -8.92 -22.51 -19.13
N LEU A 535 -8.91 -22.06 -20.37
CA LEU A 535 -7.71 -22.05 -21.21
C LEU A 535 -7.62 -20.68 -21.89
N THR A 536 -6.47 -20.04 -21.77
CA THR A 536 -6.18 -18.77 -22.40
C THR A 536 -4.88 -18.86 -23.17
N LEU A 537 -4.94 -18.50 -24.45
CA LEU A 537 -3.79 -18.31 -25.33
C LEU A 537 -3.58 -16.82 -25.56
N MET A 538 -2.39 -16.31 -25.26
CA MET A 538 -2.06 -14.88 -25.39
C MET A 538 -0.83 -14.69 -26.29
N TYR A 539 -0.92 -13.73 -27.18
CA TYR A 539 0.23 -13.20 -27.92
C TYR A 539 0.51 -11.76 -27.47
N SER A 540 1.70 -11.54 -26.93
CA SER A 540 2.19 -10.21 -26.56
C SER A 540 3.00 -9.61 -27.70
N PHE A 541 2.63 -8.42 -28.15
CA PHE A 541 3.38 -7.67 -29.18
C PHE A 541 4.72 -7.17 -28.64
N ASN A 542 4.82 -6.98 -27.31
CA ASN A 542 6.04 -6.60 -26.62
C ASN A 542 6.73 -7.86 -26.06
N LYS A 543 8.05 -7.96 -26.27
CA LYS A 543 8.87 -9.00 -25.63
C LYS A 543 8.75 -8.89 -24.11
N LYS A 544 8.36 -9.97 -23.45
CA LYS A 544 8.30 -10.08 -21.99
C LYS A 544 9.58 -10.68 -21.44
N ARG A 545 9.86 -10.39 -20.15
CA ARG A 545 11.05 -10.88 -19.45
C ARG A 545 10.78 -12.17 -18.70
N TYR A 546 9.63 -12.24 -18.01
CA TYR A 546 9.24 -13.42 -17.24
C TYR A 546 7.75 -13.73 -17.34
N TYR A 547 6.83 -12.79 -17.04
CA TYR A 547 5.40 -13.09 -17.04
C TYR A 547 4.59 -12.22 -18.03
N GLN A 548 3.42 -12.69 -18.38
CA GLN A 548 2.60 -12.19 -19.48
C GLN A 548 2.08 -10.76 -19.29
N TYR A 549 1.81 -10.36 -18.04
CA TYR A 549 1.18 -9.07 -17.73
C TYR A 549 2.19 -7.98 -17.28
N GLU A 550 3.46 -8.17 -17.54
CA GLU A 550 4.46 -7.11 -17.32
C GLU A 550 4.04 -5.78 -17.96
N PRO A 551 4.40 -4.62 -17.32
CA PRO A 551 3.96 -3.30 -17.75
C PRO A 551 4.20 -2.97 -19.22
N LEU A 552 3.44 -1.98 -19.70
CA LEU A 552 3.24 -1.67 -21.11
C LEU A 552 2.62 -2.85 -21.85
N ARG A 553 1.49 -3.31 -21.32
CA ARG A 553 0.73 -4.41 -21.89
C ARG A 553 0.27 -4.08 -23.30
N HIS A 554 0.62 -4.93 -24.24
CA HIS A 554 0.13 -4.85 -25.62
C HIS A 554 -0.02 -6.26 -26.13
N HIS A 555 -1.22 -6.78 -26.10
CA HIS A 555 -1.47 -8.18 -26.44
C HIS A 555 -2.86 -8.41 -27.01
N ILE A 556 -3.00 -9.55 -27.66
CA ILE A 556 -4.27 -10.19 -28.00
C ILE A 556 -4.36 -11.52 -27.28
N SER A 557 -5.52 -11.88 -26.77
CA SER A 557 -5.74 -13.19 -26.14
C SER A 557 -7.05 -13.82 -26.59
N LEU A 558 -7.02 -15.14 -26.69
CA LEU A 558 -8.20 -15.99 -26.88
C LEU A 558 -8.39 -16.80 -25.62
N SER A 559 -9.56 -16.75 -25.03
CA SER A 559 -9.89 -17.48 -23.81
C SER A 559 -11.19 -18.27 -23.98
N ALA A 560 -11.19 -19.49 -23.47
CA ALA A 560 -12.38 -20.31 -23.32
C ALA A 560 -12.46 -20.75 -21.85
N GLN A 561 -13.61 -20.56 -21.23
CA GLN A 561 -13.84 -20.91 -19.84
C GLN A 561 -15.22 -21.52 -19.66
N TYR A 562 -15.31 -22.62 -18.91
CA TYR A 562 -16.53 -23.14 -18.36
C TYR A 562 -16.42 -23.15 -16.86
N ASP A 563 -17.24 -22.37 -16.17
CA ASP A 563 -17.18 -22.24 -14.72
C ASP A 563 -18.50 -21.77 -14.12
N VAL A 564 -18.61 -21.83 -12.79
CA VAL A 564 -19.72 -21.24 -12.04
C VAL A 564 -19.50 -19.74 -11.90
N ASP A 565 -20.56 -18.96 -12.01
CA ASP A 565 -20.57 -17.53 -11.73
C ASP A 565 -21.66 -17.16 -10.73
N GLU A 566 -21.42 -16.15 -9.89
CA GLU A 566 -22.38 -15.59 -8.94
C GLU A 566 -22.56 -14.10 -9.24
N PRO A 567 -23.61 -13.73 -9.99
CA PRO A 567 -23.79 -12.35 -10.44
C PRO A 567 -23.90 -11.35 -9.28
N GLY A 568 -23.15 -10.24 -9.37
CA GLY A 568 -23.17 -9.19 -8.36
C GLY A 568 -22.35 -9.46 -7.10
N GLN A 569 -21.64 -10.58 -7.01
CA GLN A 569 -20.78 -10.87 -5.87
C GLN A 569 -19.33 -10.40 -6.12
N GLN A 570 -18.77 -9.71 -5.13
CA GLN A 570 -17.35 -9.37 -5.06
C GLN A 570 -16.68 -10.12 -3.92
N PHE A 571 -15.56 -10.76 -4.21
CA PHE A 571 -14.79 -11.55 -3.25
C PHE A 571 -13.61 -10.77 -2.61
N GLY A 572 -13.65 -9.45 -2.62
CA GLY A 572 -12.64 -8.59 -1.99
C GLY A 572 -11.35 -8.45 -2.82
N ILE A 573 -10.20 -8.62 -2.19
CA ILE A 573 -8.88 -8.47 -2.82
C ILE A 573 -8.44 -9.78 -3.49
N VAL A 574 -9.05 -10.89 -3.13
CA VAL A 574 -8.68 -12.25 -3.50
C VAL A 574 -9.72 -12.83 -4.45
N ASP A 575 -9.28 -13.70 -5.33
CA ASP A 575 -10.14 -14.41 -6.28
C ASP A 575 -11.23 -15.24 -5.54
N ARG A 576 -12.35 -15.49 -6.21
CA ARG A 576 -13.49 -16.29 -5.70
C ARG A 576 -13.07 -17.65 -5.14
N ASP A 577 -12.11 -18.28 -5.76
CA ASP A 577 -11.65 -19.64 -5.43
C ASP A 577 -10.79 -19.74 -4.16
N ASN A 578 -10.78 -18.71 -3.31
CA ASN A 578 -10.00 -18.72 -2.05
C ASN A 578 -10.87 -19.22 -0.89
N ILE A 579 -10.39 -20.23 -0.14
CA ILE A 579 -11.13 -20.84 0.97
C ILE A 579 -11.47 -19.84 2.09
N LEU A 580 -10.61 -18.84 2.34
CA LEU A 580 -10.88 -17.83 3.37
C LEU A 580 -12.05 -16.93 2.99
N MET A 581 -12.20 -16.63 1.70
CA MET A 581 -13.29 -15.81 1.17
C MET A 581 -14.61 -16.58 1.08
N SER A 582 -14.56 -17.90 1.11
CA SER A 582 -15.73 -18.78 1.07
C SER A 582 -16.47 -18.84 2.40
N ILE A 583 -15.92 -18.25 3.49
CA ILE A 583 -16.57 -18.23 4.82
C ILE A 583 -17.72 -17.22 4.80
N PRO A 584 -19.00 -17.66 4.81
CA PRO A 584 -20.15 -16.75 4.78
C PRO A 584 -20.36 -16.09 6.14
N THR A 585 -20.86 -14.85 6.15
CA THR A 585 -21.25 -14.11 7.37
C THR A 585 -22.67 -14.40 7.84
N SER A 586 -23.48 -15.04 7.00
CA SER A 586 -24.88 -15.37 7.25
C SER A 586 -25.11 -16.87 7.15
N THR A 587 -26.34 -17.32 7.46
CA THR A 587 -26.75 -18.71 7.26
C THR A 587 -26.46 -19.13 5.83
N PRO A 588 -25.81 -20.30 5.62
CA PRO A 588 -25.54 -20.77 4.27
C PRO A 588 -26.87 -21.05 3.56
N VAL A 589 -27.12 -20.29 2.50
CA VAL A 589 -28.33 -20.45 1.65
C VAL A 589 -27.82 -20.64 0.22
N LEU A 590 -28.52 -21.50 -0.52
CA LEU A 590 -28.26 -21.65 -1.93
C LEU A 590 -28.48 -20.30 -2.63
N ARG A 591 -27.47 -19.83 -3.38
CA ARG A 591 -27.49 -18.50 -3.96
C ARG A 591 -27.84 -18.55 -5.44
N ASN A 592 -28.17 -17.38 -5.99
CA ASN A 592 -28.34 -17.20 -7.43
C ASN A 592 -27.00 -17.40 -8.12
N MET A 593 -26.82 -18.55 -8.76
CA MET A 593 -25.60 -18.94 -9.46
C MET A 593 -25.90 -19.33 -10.89
N GLN A 594 -24.90 -19.39 -11.73
CA GLN A 594 -25.04 -19.84 -13.11
C GLN A 594 -23.78 -20.56 -13.57
N TYR A 595 -23.92 -21.55 -14.42
CA TYR A 595 -22.81 -22.12 -15.18
C TYR A 595 -22.63 -21.30 -16.43
N VAL A 596 -21.40 -20.81 -16.66
CA VAL A 596 -21.09 -19.97 -17.81
C VAL A 596 -19.99 -20.62 -18.64
N LEU A 597 -20.30 -20.97 -19.87
CA LEU A 597 -19.30 -21.21 -20.89
C LEU A 597 -19.11 -19.92 -21.67
N HIS A 598 -17.93 -19.32 -21.63
CA HIS A 598 -17.63 -18.19 -22.49
C HIS A 598 -16.36 -18.40 -23.31
N ALA A 599 -16.40 -17.92 -24.54
CA ALA A 599 -15.25 -17.81 -25.42
C ALA A 599 -15.06 -16.35 -25.79
N ARG A 600 -13.87 -15.78 -25.53
CA ARG A 600 -13.58 -14.36 -25.76
C ARG A 600 -12.27 -14.16 -26.51
N ALA A 601 -12.28 -13.22 -27.44
CA ALA A 601 -11.08 -12.62 -27.97
C ALA A 601 -10.93 -11.22 -27.37
N ASN A 602 -9.79 -10.96 -26.73
CA ASN A 602 -9.52 -9.70 -26.09
C ASN A 602 -8.29 -9.04 -26.72
N TYR A 603 -8.35 -7.75 -26.92
CA TYR A 603 -7.24 -6.89 -27.29
C TYR A 603 -6.98 -5.89 -26.19
N MET A 604 -5.73 -5.70 -25.81
CA MET A 604 -5.32 -4.73 -24.82
C MET A 604 -4.08 -3.99 -25.28
N LYS A 605 -4.12 -2.66 -25.13
CA LYS A 605 -2.96 -1.79 -25.34
C LYS A 605 -2.86 -0.76 -24.25
N GLU A 606 -1.70 -0.72 -23.61
CA GLU A 606 -1.32 0.27 -22.62
C GLU A 606 -0.23 1.18 -23.20
N TRP A 607 -0.39 2.48 -23.04
CA TRP A 607 0.61 3.48 -23.44
C TRP A 607 1.41 3.97 -22.22
N PRO A 608 2.63 4.48 -22.44
CA PRO A 608 3.47 5.01 -21.35
C PRO A 608 2.82 6.18 -20.57
N ASN A 609 1.92 6.94 -21.19
CA ASN A 609 1.14 7.99 -20.51
C ASN A 609 -0.02 7.46 -19.65
N ARG A 610 -0.07 6.13 -19.45
CA ARG A 610 -1.09 5.43 -18.66
C ARG A 610 -2.50 5.50 -19.24
N MET A 611 -2.62 5.73 -20.54
CA MET A 611 -3.83 5.41 -21.27
C MET A 611 -3.88 3.90 -21.50
N THR A 612 -5.06 3.32 -21.40
CA THR A 612 -5.30 1.90 -21.68
C THR A 612 -6.53 1.75 -22.54
N LEU A 613 -6.43 1.00 -23.61
CA LEU A 613 -7.54 0.55 -24.44
C LEU A 613 -7.70 -0.95 -24.25
N LYS A 614 -8.92 -1.39 -23.92
CA LYS A 614 -9.34 -2.78 -23.96
C LYS A 614 -10.49 -2.92 -24.92
N ALA A 615 -10.47 -3.92 -25.76
CA ALA A 615 -11.58 -4.30 -26.61
C ALA A 615 -11.78 -5.80 -26.53
N HIS A 616 -13.02 -6.24 -26.60
CA HIS A 616 -13.33 -7.67 -26.63
C HIS A 616 -14.50 -7.97 -27.53
N ILE A 617 -14.50 -9.17 -28.03
CA ILE A 617 -15.66 -9.83 -28.62
C ILE A 617 -15.80 -11.21 -27.98
N GLY A 618 -17.02 -11.64 -27.74
CA GLY A 618 -17.23 -12.88 -27.03
C GLY A 618 -18.58 -13.52 -27.31
N PHE A 619 -18.61 -14.80 -27.04
CA PHE A 619 -19.77 -15.65 -26.96
C PHE A 619 -19.90 -16.19 -25.54
N GLU A 620 -21.13 -16.30 -25.06
CA GLU A 620 -21.44 -16.96 -23.79
C GLU A 620 -22.63 -17.87 -23.90
N HIS A 621 -22.60 -18.96 -23.14
CA HIS A 621 -23.73 -19.83 -22.89
C HIS A 621 -23.93 -19.91 -21.40
N ASN A 622 -25.12 -19.55 -20.92
CA ASN A 622 -25.46 -19.41 -19.51
C ASN A 622 -26.55 -20.39 -19.13
N GLU A 623 -26.31 -21.26 -18.15
CA GLU A 623 -27.27 -22.18 -17.55
C GLU A 623 -27.58 -21.70 -16.12
N ALA A 624 -28.84 -21.67 -15.73
CA ALA A 624 -29.25 -21.35 -14.37
C ALA A 624 -28.81 -22.44 -13.39
N ALA A 625 -28.34 -22.02 -12.22
CA ALA A 625 -27.88 -22.91 -11.17
C ALA A 625 -28.17 -22.33 -9.79
N GLY A 626 -28.16 -23.18 -8.76
CA GLY A 626 -28.51 -22.76 -7.41
C GLY A 626 -29.97 -22.36 -7.31
N ALA A 627 -30.19 -21.13 -6.80
CA ALA A 627 -31.51 -20.52 -6.70
C ALA A 627 -31.90 -19.71 -7.95
N MET A 628 -31.00 -19.58 -8.92
CA MET A 628 -31.25 -18.83 -10.16
C MET A 628 -32.27 -19.54 -11.03
N SER A 629 -33.21 -18.75 -11.61
CA SER A 629 -34.10 -19.21 -12.67
C SER A 629 -34.17 -18.12 -13.78
N TYR A 630 -34.40 -18.59 -15.01
CA TYR A 630 -34.66 -17.72 -16.16
C TYR A 630 -36.14 -17.89 -16.59
N ASP A 631 -37.05 -17.30 -15.78
CA ASP A 631 -38.50 -17.44 -15.99
C ASP A 631 -39.02 -16.34 -16.90
N ARG A 632 -39.14 -16.63 -18.19
CA ARG A 632 -39.62 -15.68 -19.19
C ARG A 632 -41.11 -15.45 -19.04
N VAL A 633 -41.51 -14.19 -18.90
CA VAL A 633 -42.92 -13.79 -18.86
C VAL A 633 -43.59 -14.04 -20.20
N THR A 634 -44.67 -14.78 -20.20
CA THR A 634 -45.41 -15.13 -21.42
C THR A 634 -46.78 -14.48 -21.49
N ALA A 635 -47.42 -14.17 -20.39
CA ALA A 635 -48.72 -13.49 -20.34
C ALA A 635 -48.91 -12.73 -19.03
N TYR A 636 -49.78 -11.72 -19.07
CA TYR A 636 -50.27 -10.95 -17.92
C TYR A 636 -51.76 -11.15 -17.74
N ASP A 637 -52.22 -11.10 -16.48
CA ASP A 637 -53.62 -11.03 -16.11
C ASP A 637 -53.80 -9.92 -15.05
N ASN A 638 -54.67 -8.97 -15.35
CA ASN A 638 -54.93 -7.81 -14.45
C ASN A 638 -53.66 -7.07 -13.99
N GLY A 639 -52.71 -6.86 -14.91
CA GLY A 639 -51.46 -6.16 -14.64
C GLY A 639 -50.45 -6.98 -13.84
N LYS A 640 -50.66 -8.27 -13.62
CA LYS A 640 -49.72 -9.16 -12.95
C LYS A 640 -49.23 -10.27 -13.91
N ILE A 641 -48.03 -10.76 -13.66
CA ILE A 641 -47.55 -11.93 -14.40
C ILE A 641 -48.49 -13.11 -14.17
N ALA A 642 -49.12 -13.58 -15.24
CA ALA A 642 -50.05 -14.72 -15.20
C ALA A 642 -49.29 -16.02 -15.47
N THR A 643 -48.42 -16.03 -16.45
CA THR A 643 -47.64 -17.24 -16.82
C THR A 643 -46.20 -16.89 -17.15
N THR A 644 -45.32 -17.80 -16.77
CA THR A 644 -43.90 -17.76 -17.14
C THR A 644 -43.48 -19.06 -17.80
N HIS A 645 -42.45 -19.03 -18.61
CA HIS A 645 -41.80 -20.18 -19.18
C HIS A 645 -40.34 -20.23 -18.73
N ASN A 646 -39.96 -21.28 -18.03
CA ASN A 646 -38.62 -21.48 -17.56
C ASN A 646 -37.68 -21.82 -18.72
N LEU A 647 -36.57 -21.11 -18.83
CA LEU A 647 -35.56 -21.36 -19.84
C LEU A 647 -34.38 -22.09 -19.19
N PRO A 648 -33.93 -23.21 -19.77
CA PRO A 648 -32.79 -23.96 -19.22
C PRO A 648 -31.46 -23.19 -19.46
N PHE A 649 -31.38 -22.42 -20.54
CA PHE A 649 -30.19 -21.64 -20.89
C PHE A 649 -30.54 -20.51 -21.86
N TYR A 650 -29.60 -19.59 -22.01
CA TYR A 650 -29.57 -18.62 -23.11
C TYR A 650 -28.13 -18.44 -23.63
N HIS A 651 -28.01 -17.94 -24.85
CA HIS A 651 -26.74 -17.56 -25.43
C HIS A 651 -26.56 -16.03 -25.40
N GLY A 652 -25.33 -15.56 -25.38
CA GLY A 652 -25.00 -14.15 -25.48
C GLY A 652 -23.83 -13.92 -26.43
N TYR A 653 -23.93 -12.86 -27.19
CA TYR A 653 -22.86 -12.34 -28.04
C TYR A 653 -22.60 -10.91 -27.60
N GLU A 654 -21.36 -10.57 -27.32
CA GLU A 654 -21.01 -9.24 -26.82
C GLU A 654 -19.73 -8.72 -27.49
N ALA A 655 -19.74 -7.45 -27.83
CA ALA A 655 -18.54 -6.70 -28.16
C ALA A 655 -18.47 -5.48 -27.26
N GLY A 656 -17.28 -5.18 -26.75
CA GLY A 656 -17.10 -4.07 -25.84
C GLY A 656 -15.76 -3.38 -26.02
N VAL A 657 -15.73 -2.10 -25.67
CA VAL A 657 -14.54 -1.26 -25.67
C VAL A 657 -14.50 -0.50 -24.35
N GLU A 658 -13.35 -0.53 -23.69
CA GLU A 658 -13.05 0.24 -22.49
C GLU A 658 -11.83 1.12 -22.75
N PHE A 659 -11.97 2.39 -22.48
CA PHE A 659 -10.88 3.34 -22.46
C PHE A 659 -10.65 3.83 -21.03
N ARG A 660 -9.39 3.75 -20.56
CA ARG A 660 -9.01 4.20 -19.22
C ARG A 660 -7.83 5.15 -19.31
N TYR A 661 -7.88 6.21 -18.53
CA TYR A 661 -6.78 7.15 -18.35
C TYR A 661 -6.45 7.28 -16.85
N ALA A 662 -5.22 6.91 -16.48
CA ALA A 662 -4.77 6.84 -15.09
C ALA A 662 -3.39 7.51 -14.93
N PRO A 663 -3.26 8.83 -15.18
CA PRO A 663 -1.98 9.53 -15.14
C PRO A 663 -1.36 9.43 -13.74
N GLY A 664 -0.05 9.20 -13.68
CA GLY A 664 0.68 9.07 -12.41
C GLY A 664 0.38 7.82 -11.60
N SER A 665 -0.48 6.92 -12.11
CA SER A 665 -0.74 5.66 -11.43
C SER A 665 0.32 4.61 -11.78
N ASP A 666 0.84 3.98 -10.77
CA ASP A 666 1.80 2.90 -10.88
C ASP A 666 1.27 1.68 -10.12
N PHE A 667 0.11 1.18 -10.56
CA PHE A 667 -0.46 -0.02 -9.94
C PHE A 667 0.40 -1.23 -10.24
N PRO A 668 0.91 -1.93 -9.21
CA PRO A 668 1.52 -3.23 -9.42
C PRO A 668 0.44 -4.18 -9.93
N ILE A 669 0.76 -4.92 -10.97
CA ILE A 669 -0.10 -5.94 -11.54
C ILE A 669 0.50 -7.27 -11.10
N ASN A 670 -0.31 -8.11 -10.46
CA ASN A 670 0.14 -9.45 -10.10
C ASN A 670 0.26 -10.35 -11.34
N ARG A 671 0.79 -11.55 -11.17
CA ARG A 671 0.93 -12.50 -12.27
C ARG A 671 -0.40 -12.96 -12.86
N SER A 672 -1.50 -12.84 -12.10
CA SER A 672 -2.86 -13.13 -12.57
C SER A 672 -3.47 -12.00 -13.40
N GLY A 673 -2.76 -10.88 -13.57
CA GLY A 673 -3.23 -9.71 -14.33
C GLY A 673 -4.14 -8.77 -13.53
N VAL A 674 -4.33 -9.03 -12.25
CA VAL A 674 -5.12 -8.19 -11.36
C VAL A 674 -4.28 -7.02 -10.87
N GLU A 675 -4.82 -5.82 -10.97
CA GLU A 675 -4.20 -4.63 -10.39
C GLU A 675 -4.34 -4.70 -8.87
N THR A 676 -3.23 -4.88 -8.18
CA THR A 676 -3.24 -4.90 -6.71
C THR A 676 -3.29 -3.46 -6.20
N PRO A 677 -4.28 -3.11 -5.36
CA PRO A 677 -4.39 -1.79 -4.78
C PRO A 677 -3.39 -1.61 -3.64
N PHE A 678 -2.10 -1.87 -3.88
CA PHE A 678 -1.09 -1.44 -2.94
C PHE A 678 -1.07 0.09 -2.90
N THR A 679 -1.05 0.62 -1.72
CA THR A 679 -1.14 2.00 -1.28
C THR A 679 -0.09 2.92 -1.91
N ILE A 680 -0.12 3.06 -3.22
CA ILE A 680 0.68 4.07 -3.91
C ILE A 680 -0.07 5.39 -3.79
N GLU A 681 0.64 6.47 -3.51
CA GLU A 681 0.09 7.81 -3.57
C GLU A 681 -0.46 8.09 -4.96
N GLN A 682 -1.76 8.02 -5.08
CA GLN A 682 -2.43 8.35 -6.30
C GLN A 682 -3.01 9.76 -6.18
N ASP A 683 -2.29 10.76 -6.66
CA ASP A 683 -2.75 12.14 -6.66
C ASP A 683 -3.63 12.47 -7.86
N ALA A 684 -3.31 11.86 -8.99
CA ALA A 684 -4.02 12.12 -10.22
C ALA A 684 -5.36 11.36 -10.27
N PRO A 685 -6.41 11.96 -10.84
CA PRO A 685 -7.67 11.27 -11.05
C PRO A 685 -7.53 10.14 -12.07
N VAL A 686 -8.30 9.07 -11.89
CA VAL A 686 -8.45 7.98 -12.85
C VAL A 686 -9.83 8.06 -13.46
N PHE A 687 -9.90 8.00 -14.78
CA PHE A 687 -11.14 7.97 -15.54
C PHE A 687 -11.20 6.71 -16.38
N SER A 688 -12.36 6.06 -16.42
CA SER A 688 -12.65 5.01 -17.40
C SER A 688 -14.03 5.19 -17.98
N ILE A 689 -14.17 4.85 -19.24
CA ILE A 689 -15.43 4.75 -19.96
C ILE A 689 -15.46 3.44 -20.69
N MET A 690 -16.57 2.73 -20.56
CA MET A 690 -16.82 1.45 -21.22
C MET A 690 -18.13 1.51 -21.98
N HIS A 691 -18.11 0.95 -23.18
CA HIS A 691 -19.32 0.74 -23.97
C HIS A 691 -19.38 -0.71 -24.43
N ARG A 692 -20.54 -1.35 -24.26
CA ARG A 692 -20.82 -2.72 -24.68
C ARG A 692 -22.08 -2.76 -25.52
N ILE A 693 -22.01 -3.50 -26.61
CA ILE A 693 -23.15 -3.86 -27.43
C ILE A 693 -23.23 -5.38 -27.49
N GLY A 694 -24.40 -5.94 -27.31
CA GLY A 694 -24.54 -7.38 -27.34
C GLY A 694 -25.95 -7.81 -27.72
N TYR A 695 -26.04 -9.08 -28.00
CA TYR A 695 -27.29 -9.75 -28.34
C TYR A 695 -27.46 -10.97 -27.43
N LEU A 696 -28.49 -10.95 -26.60
CA LEU A 696 -28.93 -12.12 -25.85
C LEU A 696 -29.87 -12.94 -26.74
N ASP A 697 -29.50 -14.18 -26.99
CA ASP A 697 -30.22 -15.12 -27.85
C ASP A 697 -30.86 -16.22 -27.06
N ASP A 698 -32.16 -16.17 -26.86
CA ASP A 698 -32.99 -17.18 -26.25
C ASP A 698 -33.98 -17.84 -27.26
N ARG A 699 -33.73 -17.66 -28.58
CA ARG A 699 -34.61 -18.20 -29.63
C ARG A 699 -34.66 -19.72 -29.64
N LEU A 700 -33.56 -20.40 -29.29
CA LEU A 700 -33.53 -21.87 -29.19
C LEU A 700 -34.47 -22.39 -28.10
N THR A 701 -34.78 -21.58 -27.10
CA THR A 701 -35.71 -21.88 -26.02
C THR A 701 -37.07 -21.17 -26.20
N GLY A 702 -37.35 -20.69 -27.42
CA GLY A 702 -38.62 -20.10 -27.79
C GLY A 702 -38.77 -18.61 -27.49
N GLY A 703 -37.67 -17.89 -27.17
CA GLY A 703 -37.65 -16.41 -26.99
C GLY A 703 -37.56 -15.62 -28.29
N LYS A 704 -37.48 -14.32 -28.17
CA LYS A 704 -37.36 -13.39 -29.30
C LYS A 704 -35.94 -12.80 -29.49
N GLY A 705 -35.06 -12.96 -28.47
CA GLY A 705 -33.76 -12.32 -28.41
C GLY A 705 -33.82 -10.86 -28.02
N PHE A 706 -32.71 -10.32 -27.50
CA PHE A 706 -32.58 -8.93 -27.06
C PHE A 706 -31.27 -8.33 -27.52
N LEU A 707 -31.35 -7.26 -28.33
CA LEU A 707 -30.20 -6.41 -28.59
C LEU A 707 -30.07 -5.42 -27.43
N TYR A 708 -28.92 -5.36 -26.78
CA TYR A 708 -28.67 -4.45 -25.69
C TYR A 708 -27.44 -3.60 -25.91
N ASN A 709 -27.43 -2.43 -25.27
CA ASN A 709 -26.45 -1.38 -25.45
C ASN A 709 -26.19 -0.76 -24.07
N TYR A 710 -25.00 -0.87 -23.54
CA TYR A 710 -24.68 -0.42 -22.20
C TYR A 710 -23.45 0.48 -22.20
N THR A 711 -23.54 1.62 -21.51
CA THR A 711 -22.43 2.55 -21.32
C THR A 711 -22.21 2.77 -19.84
N GLU A 712 -20.95 2.76 -19.41
CA GLU A 712 -20.55 3.00 -18.03
C GLU A 712 -19.34 3.93 -17.98
N GLY A 713 -19.34 4.85 -17.02
CA GLY A 713 -18.22 5.74 -16.72
C GLY A 713 -17.83 5.63 -15.25
N VAL A 714 -16.53 5.68 -14.97
CA VAL A 714 -15.98 5.65 -13.61
C VAL A 714 -14.95 6.77 -13.47
N ALA A 715 -15.02 7.49 -12.34
CA ALA A 715 -14.02 8.46 -11.92
C ALA A 715 -13.57 8.15 -10.50
N GLU A 716 -12.27 8.08 -10.30
CA GLU A 716 -11.67 7.84 -8.99
C GLU A 716 -10.64 8.89 -8.68
N LYS A 717 -10.60 9.36 -7.42
CA LYS A 717 -9.56 10.29 -6.97
C LYS A 717 -9.31 10.18 -5.46
N ARG A 718 -8.05 10.35 -5.06
CA ARG A 718 -7.65 10.58 -3.67
C ARG A 718 -7.48 12.08 -3.44
N PHE A 719 -8.09 12.58 -2.35
CA PHE A 719 -7.94 13.95 -1.88
C PHE A 719 -7.16 13.94 -0.57
N TRP A 720 -6.03 14.61 -0.55
CA TRP A 720 -5.19 14.73 0.64
C TRP A 720 -5.53 15.97 1.44
N PHE A 721 -5.63 15.82 2.76
CA PHE A 721 -5.87 16.89 3.71
C PHE A 721 -4.64 17.11 4.61
N SER A 722 -3.44 17.18 4.01
CA SER A 722 -2.18 17.29 4.73
C SER A 722 -2.01 16.16 5.77
N SER A 723 -1.67 16.51 7.01
CA SER A 723 -1.52 15.54 8.12
C SER A 723 -2.85 15.01 8.67
N PHE A 724 -4.00 15.54 8.23
CA PHE A 724 -5.30 15.08 8.71
C PHE A 724 -5.84 13.83 8.02
N GLY A 725 -5.12 13.32 7.03
CA GLY A 725 -5.48 12.10 6.31
C GLY A 725 -5.90 12.33 4.87
N HIS A 726 -6.68 11.39 4.32
CA HIS A 726 -7.13 11.46 2.94
C HIS A 726 -8.52 10.86 2.76
N LEU A 727 -9.19 11.33 1.71
CA LEU A 727 -10.46 10.81 1.22
C LEU A 727 -10.23 10.09 -0.11
N ASP A 728 -10.55 8.82 -0.18
CA ASP A 728 -10.66 8.08 -1.43
C ASP A 728 -12.11 8.15 -1.90
N ALA A 729 -12.34 8.68 -3.08
CA ALA A 729 -13.66 8.82 -3.68
C ALA A 729 -13.72 8.14 -5.06
N ARG A 730 -14.79 7.38 -5.30
CA ARG A 730 -15.13 6.77 -6.57
C ARG A 730 -16.57 7.07 -6.92
N VAL A 731 -16.78 7.59 -8.11
CA VAL A 731 -18.10 7.78 -8.71
C VAL A 731 -18.20 6.86 -9.93
N GLN A 732 -19.29 6.13 -10.04
CA GLN A 732 -19.58 5.24 -11.15
C GLN A 732 -21.00 5.52 -11.63
N ALA A 733 -21.20 5.62 -12.94
CA ALA A 733 -22.51 5.85 -13.54
C ALA A 733 -22.68 4.96 -14.77
N GLY A 734 -23.87 4.40 -14.94
CA GLY A 734 -24.15 3.53 -16.06
C GLY A 734 -25.57 3.66 -16.57
N ILE A 735 -25.76 3.32 -17.84
CA ILE A 735 -27.05 3.34 -18.52
C ILE A 735 -27.16 2.21 -19.54
N MET A 736 -28.28 1.50 -19.48
CA MET A 736 -28.76 0.57 -20.49
C MET A 736 -29.68 1.30 -21.45
N TRP A 737 -29.31 1.38 -22.72
CA TRP A 737 -30.02 2.17 -23.71
C TRP A 737 -31.26 1.45 -24.29
N ASN A 738 -31.25 0.12 -24.30
CA ASN A 738 -32.30 -0.69 -24.92
C ASN A 738 -33.04 -1.54 -23.88
N GLN A 739 -34.06 -2.24 -24.29
CA GLN A 739 -34.72 -3.25 -23.49
C GLN A 739 -33.80 -4.45 -23.33
N ALA A 740 -33.63 -4.91 -22.10
CA ALA A 740 -32.83 -6.08 -21.78
C ALA A 740 -33.39 -6.84 -20.57
N PRO A 741 -33.29 -8.17 -20.53
CA PRO A 741 -33.64 -8.94 -19.35
C PRO A 741 -32.66 -8.68 -18.20
N PHE A 742 -33.07 -9.04 -16.99
CA PHE A 742 -32.32 -8.74 -15.77
C PHE A 742 -30.86 -9.23 -15.82
N THR A 743 -30.59 -10.32 -16.53
CA THR A 743 -29.24 -10.90 -16.66
C THR A 743 -28.23 -9.98 -17.36
N LYS A 744 -28.69 -8.94 -18.04
CA LYS A 744 -27.86 -7.94 -18.72
C LYS A 744 -27.93 -6.55 -18.08
N LEU A 745 -28.83 -6.34 -17.13
CA LEU A 745 -28.92 -5.10 -16.35
C LEU A 745 -27.71 -4.96 -15.40
N TYR A 746 -27.54 -3.77 -14.86
CA TYR A 746 -26.51 -3.55 -13.84
C TYR A 746 -26.93 -4.18 -12.51
N ILE A 747 -26.09 -5.05 -12.02
CA ILE A 747 -26.19 -5.69 -10.71
C ILE A 747 -25.11 -5.07 -9.82
N PRO A 748 -25.46 -4.35 -8.73
CA PRO A 748 -24.49 -3.77 -7.82
C PRO A 748 -23.57 -4.84 -7.23
N MET A 749 -22.27 -4.51 -7.16
CA MET A 749 -21.31 -5.40 -6.51
C MET A 749 -21.54 -5.42 -5.01
N THR A 750 -21.63 -6.60 -4.43
CA THR A 750 -21.88 -6.84 -3.01
C THR A 750 -20.82 -7.75 -2.40
N SER A 751 -20.61 -7.65 -1.10
CA SER A 751 -19.74 -8.55 -0.35
C SER A 751 -20.52 -9.26 0.75
N THR A 752 -20.80 -10.53 0.57
CA THR A 752 -21.46 -11.37 1.57
C THR A 752 -20.49 -12.09 2.51
N SER A 753 -19.18 -12.01 2.25
CA SER A 753 -18.16 -12.58 3.12
C SER A 753 -17.95 -11.75 4.39
N ILE A 754 -17.20 -12.29 5.36
CA ILE A 754 -16.73 -11.53 6.53
C ILE A 754 -15.82 -10.35 6.15
N PHE A 755 -15.23 -10.39 4.95
CA PHE A 755 -14.30 -9.36 4.49
C PHE A 755 -15.03 -8.17 3.87
N LEU A 756 -14.49 -6.98 4.15
CA LEU A 756 -15.01 -5.72 3.59
C LEU A 756 -14.75 -5.69 2.08
N GLY A 757 -15.81 -5.57 1.28
CA GLY A 757 -15.71 -5.36 -0.16
C GLY A 757 -15.26 -3.92 -0.48
N LYS A 758 -14.19 -3.77 -1.28
CA LYS A 758 -13.79 -2.45 -1.78
C LYS A 758 -14.67 -2.09 -2.98
N ASN A 759 -15.24 -0.88 -2.99
CA ASN A 759 -16.17 -0.42 -4.02
C ASN A 759 -17.38 -1.37 -4.23
N ALA A 760 -17.83 -1.99 -3.14
CA ALA A 760 -18.98 -2.88 -3.09
C ALA A 760 -19.88 -2.53 -1.90
N PHE A 761 -21.13 -2.93 -1.96
CA PHE A 761 -22.06 -2.82 -0.85
C PHE A 761 -21.88 -4.02 0.08
N ASN A 762 -21.77 -3.75 1.38
CA ASN A 762 -21.37 -4.74 2.36
C ASN A 762 -22.55 -5.35 3.13
N LEU A 763 -23.75 -4.78 2.99
CA LEU A 763 -24.99 -5.25 3.60
C LEU A 763 -26.12 -5.45 2.58
N MET A 764 -25.93 -4.97 1.35
CA MET A 764 -26.81 -5.31 0.24
C MET A 764 -26.64 -6.79 -0.11
N GLN A 765 -27.72 -7.48 -0.40
CA GLN A 765 -27.65 -8.86 -0.88
C GLN A 765 -27.30 -8.89 -2.37
N PRO A 766 -26.66 -9.97 -2.86
CA PRO A 766 -26.43 -10.13 -4.29
C PRO A 766 -27.78 -10.06 -5.04
N MET A 767 -27.80 -9.29 -6.12
CA MET A 767 -28.98 -9.09 -6.96
C MET A 767 -30.21 -8.47 -6.26
N GLU A 768 -30.08 -7.91 -5.05
CA GLU A 768 -31.22 -7.32 -4.32
C GLU A 768 -31.92 -6.21 -5.12
N PHE A 769 -31.13 -5.33 -5.77
CA PHE A 769 -31.63 -4.31 -6.65
C PHE A 769 -31.00 -4.40 -8.04
N LEU A 770 -31.82 -4.14 -9.06
CA LEU A 770 -31.45 -4.16 -10.47
C LEU A 770 -31.67 -2.79 -11.10
N PHE A 771 -30.69 -2.35 -11.91
CA PHE A 771 -30.69 -1.03 -12.48
C PHE A 771 -30.50 -1.06 -13.99
N ASP A 772 -31.24 -0.24 -14.71
CA ASP A 772 -30.92 0.08 -16.09
C ASP A 772 -30.24 1.47 -16.22
N LYS A 773 -30.30 2.28 -15.20
CA LYS A 773 -29.58 3.56 -15.05
C LYS A 773 -29.24 3.80 -13.60
N TYR A 774 -28.02 4.24 -13.32
CA TYR A 774 -27.59 4.48 -11.94
C TYR A 774 -26.41 5.45 -11.86
N VAL A 775 -26.24 6.00 -10.67
CA VAL A 775 -25.01 6.65 -10.19
C VAL A 775 -24.70 6.07 -8.82
N ALA A 776 -23.48 5.57 -8.67
CA ALA A 776 -22.98 5.05 -7.38
C ALA A 776 -21.80 5.90 -6.89
N LEU A 777 -21.73 6.11 -5.58
CA LEU A 777 -20.66 6.82 -4.88
C LEU A 777 -20.09 5.90 -3.79
N PHE A 778 -18.77 5.76 -3.80
CA PHE A 778 -18.00 5.13 -2.73
C PHE A 778 -16.97 6.13 -2.22
N ALA A 779 -17.04 6.44 -0.94
CA ALA A 779 -16.16 7.42 -0.31
C ALA A 779 -15.62 6.85 1.00
N THR A 780 -14.30 6.87 1.19
CA THR A 780 -13.66 6.39 2.42
C THR A 780 -12.65 7.41 2.90
N TYR A 781 -12.86 7.92 4.11
CA TYR A 781 -11.95 8.85 4.77
C TYR A 781 -11.09 8.13 5.81
N TYR A 782 -9.78 8.27 5.67
CA TYR A 782 -8.77 7.71 6.56
C TYR A 782 -8.18 8.79 7.44
N PHE A 783 -8.45 8.74 8.74
CA PHE A 783 -8.03 9.74 9.72
C PHE A 783 -6.53 9.67 10.08
N LYS A 784 -5.82 8.60 9.71
CA LYS A 784 -4.39 8.44 9.99
C LYS A 784 -3.99 8.63 11.46
N GLY A 785 -4.88 8.37 12.39
CA GLY A 785 -4.63 8.46 13.84
C GLY A 785 -4.78 9.86 14.46
N TRP A 786 -4.92 10.94 13.69
CA TRP A 786 -4.93 12.29 14.23
C TRP A 786 -6.03 12.58 15.29
N ILE A 787 -7.09 11.78 15.33
CA ILE A 787 -8.10 11.83 16.40
C ILE A 787 -7.69 10.92 17.55
N LEU A 788 -7.48 9.63 17.29
CA LEU A 788 -7.33 8.59 18.31
C LEU A 788 -6.01 8.70 19.08
N ASN A 789 -4.94 9.12 18.42
CA ASN A 789 -3.63 9.29 19.04
C ASN A 789 -3.60 10.48 20.03
N ARG A 790 -4.59 11.39 19.98
CA ARG A 790 -4.72 12.48 20.97
C ARG A 790 -5.40 12.06 22.27
N ILE A 791 -5.97 10.85 22.33
CA ILE A 791 -6.67 10.36 23.51
C ILE A 791 -5.67 9.60 24.37
N PRO A 792 -5.37 10.08 25.61
CA PRO A 792 -4.44 9.42 26.52
C PRO A 792 -4.82 7.95 26.74
N GLY A 793 -3.83 7.06 26.64
CA GLY A 793 -4.02 5.61 26.74
C GLY A 793 -4.40 4.93 25.42
N ILE A 794 -5.25 5.51 24.57
CA ILE A 794 -5.58 4.99 23.24
C ILE A 794 -4.41 5.17 22.28
N ASN A 795 -3.66 6.26 22.42
CA ASN A 795 -2.46 6.53 21.63
C ASN A 795 -1.45 5.36 21.63
N ARG A 796 -1.30 4.68 22.77
CA ARG A 796 -0.40 3.50 22.89
C ARG A 796 -0.80 2.34 21.98
N LEU A 797 -2.08 2.25 21.61
CA LEU A 797 -2.61 1.22 20.73
C LEU A 797 -2.36 1.53 19.25
N GLN A 798 -1.94 2.76 18.93
CA GLN A 798 -1.67 3.25 17.57
C GLN A 798 -2.82 2.99 16.58
N LEU A 799 -4.06 2.99 17.06
CA LEU A 799 -5.25 2.77 16.23
C LEU A 799 -5.50 3.95 15.31
N ARG A 800 -6.03 3.65 14.12
CA ARG A 800 -6.41 4.65 13.13
C ARG A 800 -7.90 4.55 12.84
N GLY A 801 -8.59 5.69 12.86
CA GLY A 801 -10.02 5.75 12.54
C GLY A 801 -10.25 5.78 11.03
N VAL A 802 -11.33 5.14 10.60
CA VAL A 802 -11.79 5.16 9.20
C VAL A 802 -13.29 5.31 9.18
N VAL A 803 -13.81 6.12 8.25
CA VAL A 803 -15.25 6.24 7.98
C VAL A 803 -15.47 6.03 6.50
N SER A 804 -16.43 5.16 6.14
CA SER A 804 -16.80 4.95 4.74
C SER A 804 -18.27 5.23 4.53
N PHE A 805 -18.59 5.71 3.35
CA PHE A 805 -19.95 5.93 2.87
C PHE A 805 -20.09 5.31 1.49
N SER A 806 -21.13 4.52 1.28
CA SER A 806 -21.47 3.93 0.00
C SER A 806 -22.94 4.20 -0.31
N GLY A 807 -23.19 4.63 -1.53
CA GLY A 807 -24.55 4.93 -1.96
C GLY A 807 -24.76 4.66 -3.44
N ILE A 808 -25.96 4.26 -3.81
CA ILE A 808 -26.38 4.14 -5.21
C ILE A 808 -27.77 4.72 -5.37
N TYR A 809 -27.92 5.57 -6.38
CA TYR A 809 -29.18 6.15 -6.81
C TYR A 809 -29.40 5.81 -8.28
N GLY A 810 -30.63 5.44 -8.61
CA GLY A 810 -30.96 5.09 -9.97
C GLY A 810 -32.35 4.52 -10.07
N GLY A 811 -32.58 3.70 -11.07
CA GLY A 811 -33.89 3.10 -11.27
C GLY A 811 -33.92 2.06 -12.37
N LEU A 812 -35.10 1.50 -12.54
CA LEU A 812 -35.45 0.60 -13.62
C LEU A 812 -36.56 1.23 -14.43
N SER A 813 -36.29 1.45 -15.72
CA SER A 813 -37.30 1.98 -16.65
C SER A 813 -38.40 0.98 -16.85
N ASN A 814 -39.61 1.47 -17.08
CA ASN A 814 -40.79 0.64 -17.31
C ASN A 814 -40.53 -0.46 -18.37
N ARG A 815 -39.80 -0.16 -19.43
CA ARG A 815 -39.46 -1.11 -20.51
C ARG A 815 -38.59 -2.31 -20.07
N ASN A 816 -37.86 -2.18 -18.95
CA ASN A 816 -36.99 -3.24 -18.43
C ASN A 816 -37.55 -3.92 -17.19
N ASN A 817 -38.75 -3.52 -16.75
CA ASN A 817 -39.43 -4.10 -15.62
C ASN A 817 -40.38 -5.21 -16.06
N PRO A 818 -40.13 -6.51 -15.75
CA PRO A 818 -40.97 -7.61 -16.15
C PRO A 818 -42.32 -7.64 -15.47
N TYR A 819 -42.58 -6.84 -14.45
CA TYR A 819 -43.84 -6.74 -13.73
C TYR A 819 -44.79 -5.67 -14.30
N ILE A 820 -44.42 -5.06 -15.42
CA ILE A 820 -45.28 -4.09 -16.13
C ILE A 820 -45.82 -4.77 -17.38
N GLU A 821 -47.16 -4.76 -17.53
CA GLU A 821 -47.89 -5.31 -18.67
C GLU A 821 -47.38 -4.70 -20.02
N GLY A 822 -47.20 -5.56 -21.03
CA GLY A 822 -46.61 -5.21 -22.29
C GLY A 822 -45.11 -5.53 -22.43
N ASN A 823 -44.50 -6.10 -21.38
CA ASN A 823 -43.11 -6.50 -21.39
C ASN A 823 -42.93 -8.03 -21.50
N GLU A 824 -43.84 -8.73 -22.24
CA GLU A 824 -43.69 -10.14 -22.51
C GLU A 824 -42.34 -10.43 -23.17
N GLY A 825 -41.73 -11.52 -22.73
CA GLY A 825 -40.39 -11.94 -23.15
C GLY A 825 -39.28 -11.55 -22.22
N LEU A 826 -39.45 -10.55 -21.33
CA LEU A 826 -38.49 -10.30 -20.25
C LEU A 826 -38.52 -11.44 -19.25
N TYR A 827 -37.45 -11.60 -18.48
CA TYR A 827 -37.36 -12.62 -17.44
C TYR A 827 -37.82 -12.04 -16.09
N ALA A 828 -38.69 -12.76 -15.39
CA ALA A 828 -39.07 -12.45 -14.01
C ALA A 828 -37.82 -12.41 -13.13
N PHE A 829 -37.78 -11.52 -12.15
CA PHE A 829 -36.62 -11.42 -11.27
C PHE A 829 -36.51 -12.63 -10.34
N PRO A 830 -35.30 -13.12 -10.06
CA PRO A 830 -35.10 -14.21 -9.14
C PRO A 830 -35.71 -13.90 -7.77
N ASN A 831 -36.49 -14.84 -7.25
CA ASN A 831 -37.15 -14.74 -5.94
C ASN A 831 -37.27 -16.11 -5.31
N ASP A 832 -36.39 -16.42 -4.37
CA ASP A 832 -36.37 -17.66 -3.62
C ASP A 832 -36.57 -17.42 -2.12
N ALA A 833 -36.99 -16.21 -1.72
CA ALA A 833 -37.23 -15.88 -0.34
C ALA A 833 -38.36 -16.74 0.27
N VAL A 834 -38.06 -17.36 1.39
CA VAL A 834 -38.98 -18.17 2.17
C VAL A 834 -39.44 -17.39 3.39
N PHE A 835 -40.75 -17.42 3.63
CA PHE A 835 -41.41 -16.76 4.76
C PHE A 835 -42.06 -17.82 5.65
N ASN A 836 -42.09 -17.56 6.97
CA ASN A 836 -42.83 -18.42 7.91
C ASN A 836 -44.34 -18.19 7.80
N GLU A 837 -45.17 -19.00 8.54
CA GLU A 837 -46.63 -18.87 8.56
C GLU A 837 -47.14 -17.51 9.01
N GLN A 838 -46.34 -16.77 9.79
CA GLN A 838 -46.61 -15.40 10.22
C GLN A 838 -46.21 -14.35 9.18
N GLY A 839 -45.62 -14.74 8.05
CA GLY A 839 -45.16 -13.88 7.00
C GLY A 839 -43.80 -13.18 7.29
N ASP A 840 -43.06 -13.66 8.29
CA ASP A 840 -41.71 -13.18 8.56
C ASP A 840 -40.69 -13.86 7.63
N TYR A 841 -39.75 -13.09 7.09
CA TYR A 841 -38.66 -13.59 6.26
C TYR A 841 -37.77 -14.56 7.06
N GLN A 842 -37.46 -15.69 6.47
CA GLN A 842 -36.57 -16.71 7.05
C GLN A 842 -35.23 -16.79 6.34
N TYR A 843 -35.23 -17.01 5.04
CA TYR A 843 -34.02 -17.12 4.22
C TYR A 843 -34.34 -16.90 2.74
N GLY A 844 -33.31 -16.91 1.89
CA GLY A 844 -33.38 -16.67 0.45
C GLY A 844 -33.21 -15.21 0.05
N TYR A 845 -33.33 -14.93 -1.22
CA TYR A 845 -33.13 -13.62 -1.76
C TYR A 845 -34.29 -13.16 -2.63
N THR A 846 -34.54 -11.86 -2.64
CA THR A 846 -35.47 -11.23 -3.58
C THR A 846 -34.75 -10.19 -4.41
N SER A 847 -35.04 -10.15 -5.71
CA SER A 847 -34.62 -9.08 -6.59
C SER A 847 -35.79 -8.15 -6.86
N SER A 848 -35.56 -6.86 -6.75
CA SER A 848 -36.62 -5.85 -6.98
C SER A 848 -36.10 -4.61 -7.69
N PRO A 849 -36.99 -3.82 -8.34
CA PRO A 849 -36.67 -2.45 -8.68
C PRO A 849 -36.37 -1.63 -7.42
N ILE A 850 -35.41 -0.71 -7.50
CA ILE A 850 -35.22 0.25 -6.43
C ILE A 850 -36.35 1.29 -6.41
N GLY A 851 -36.78 1.70 -5.22
CA GLY A 851 -37.78 2.76 -5.05
C GLY A 851 -37.18 4.18 -5.27
N ALA A 852 -37.91 5.20 -4.80
CA ALA A 852 -37.53 6.61 -5.00
C ALA A 852 -36.31 7.06 -4.19
N LEU A 853 -35.97 6.34 -3.12
CA LEU A 853 -34.82 6.67 -2.28
C LEU A 853 -33.54 6.02 -2.78
N PRO A 854 -32.36 6.65 -2.58
CA PRO A 854 -31.09 5.96 -2.82
C PRO A 854 -30.89 4.85 -1.79
N TYR A 855 -30.16 3.78 -2.19
CA TYR A 855 -29.63 2.83 -1.23
C TYR A 855 -28.34 3.39 -0.63
N LEU A 856 -28.25 3.38 0.71
CA LEU A 856 -27.15 3.98 1.45
C LEU A 856 -26.62 3.04 2.54
N GLU A 857 -25.31 2.95 2.63
CA GLU A 857 -24.56 2.32 3.73
C GLU A 857 -23.50 3.27 4.27
N MET A 858 -23.23 3.15 5.55
CA MET A 858 -22.12 3.85 6.23
C MET A 858 -21.36 2.87 7.10
N SER A 859 -20.04 3.01 7.15
CA SER A 859 -19.23 2.25 8.12
C SER A 859 -18.36 3.18 8.96
N VAL A 860 -18.11 2.72 10.19
CA VAL A 860 -17.10 3.29 11.09
C VAL A 860 -16.16 2.16 11.46
N GLY A 861 -14.88 2.37 11.21
CA GLY A 861 -13.87 1.35 11.38
C GLY A 861 -12.68 1.79 12.19
N LEU A 862 -12.01 0.81 12.77
CA LEU A 862 -10.70 0.93 13.39
C LEU A 862 -9.72 0.09 12.60
N GLU A 863 -8.68 0.71 12.09
CA GLU A 863 -7.56 0.03 11.46
C GLU A 863 -6.32 0.07 12.34
N ASN A 864 -5.32 -0.69 11.95
CA ASN A 864 -4.07 -0.87 12.68
C ASN A 864 -4.17 -1.78 13.91
N ILE A 865 -5.21 -2.55 14.02
CA ILE A 865 -5.31 -3.60 15.05
C ILE A 865 -4.26 -4.66 14.71
N LEU A 866 -3.35 -4.95 15.66
CA LEU A 866 -2.18 -5.82 15.45
C LEU A 866 -1.33 -5.42 14.21
N LYS A 867 -1.39 -4.15 13.76
CA LYS A 867 -0.68 -3.56 12.61
C LYS A 867 -1.15 -3.97 11.21
N PHE A 868 -2.10 -4.90 11.09
CA PHE A 868 -2.57 -5.37 9.78
C PHE A 868 -4.06 -5.66 9.70
N ILE A 869 -4.81 -5.56 10.81
CA ILE A 869 -6.25 -5.81 10.82
C ILE A 869 -7.00 -4.49 10.89
N ARG A 870 -8.04 -4.39 10.07
CA ARG A 870 -9.07 -3.37 10.14
C ARG A 870 -10.40 -4.04 10.43
N VAL A 871 -11.20 -3.48 11.34
CA VAL A 871 -12.56 -3.92 11.67
C VAL A 871 -13.50 -2.76 11.47
N ASP A 872 -14.55 -2.96 10.68
CA ASP A 872 -15.58 -1.98 10.36
C ASP A 872 -16.93 -2.44 10.88
N TYR A 873 -17.61 -1.59 11.59
CA TYR A 873 -19.03 -1.70 11.83
C TYR A 873 -19.78 -1.00 10.71
N VAL A 874 -20.55 -1.77 9.95
CA VAL A 874 -21.32 -1.28 8.81
C VAL A 874 -22.79 -1.19 9.19
N ARG A 875 -23.43 -0.08 8.78
CA ARG A 875 -24.86 0.13 8.98
C ARG A 875 -25.53 0.50 7.67
N ARG A 876 -26.61 -0.19 7.38
CA ARG A 876 -27.53 0.12 6.30
C ARG A 876 -28.47 1.24 6.74
N LEU A 877 -28.56 2.32 5.96
CA LEU A 877 -29.29 3.54 6.31
C LEU A 877 -30.68 3.60 5.69
N THR A 878 -30.85 3.03 4.50
CA THR A 878 -32.12 3.00 3.77
C THR A 878 -32.49 1.56 3.40
N TYR A 879 -33.73 1.33 2.96
CA TYR A 879 -34.26 0.01 2.60
C TYR A 879 -34.03 -1.04 3.67
N ASN A 880 -34.36 -0.69 4.91
CA ASN A 880 -34.20 -1.57 6.06
C ASN A 880 -35.23 -2.73 6.13
N ASP A 881 -36.09 -2.84 5.13
CA ASP A 881 -37.03 -3.92 4.93
C ASP A 881 -36.79 -4.57 3.56
N TYR A 882 -37.07 -5.87 3.43
CA TYR A 882 -36.99 -6.53 2.14
C TYR A 882 -38.12 -6.09 1.23
N MET A 883 -37.78 -5.66 0.02
CA MET A 883 -38.74 -5.34 -1.02
C MET A 883 -39.08 -6.62 -1.79
N LEU A 884 -40.36 -6.90 -1.97
CA LEU A 884 -40.77 -7.98 -2.84
C LEU A 884 -40.69 -7.56 -4.32
N PRO A 885 -40.72 -8.53 -5.26
CA PRO A 885 -40.54 -8.22 -6.70
C PRO A 885 -41.57 -7.24 -7.26
N ASP A 886 -42.77 -7.17 -6.68
CA ASP A 886 -43.81 -6.21 -7.07
C ASP A 886 -43.46 -4.76 -6.69
N GLY A 887 -42.43 -4.52 -5.87
CA GLY A 887 -42.01 -3.20 -5.45
C GLY A 887 -42.96 -2.47 -4.47
N ILE A 888 -44.07 -3.09 -4.11
CA ILE A 888 -45.16 -2.54 -3.30
C ILE A 888 -45.11 -3.07 -1.87
N HIS A 889 -44.90 -4.37 -1.75
CA HIS A 889 -44.84 -5.04 -0.45
C HIS A 889 -43.41 -5.09 0.09
N SER A 890 -43.28 -4.96 1.39
CA SER A 890 -42.01 -5.09 2.10
C SER A 890 -42.14 -6.00 3.30
N ARG A 891 -41.04 -6.66 3.65
CA ARG A 891 -40.93 -7.49 4.85
C ARG A 891 -39.78 -7.01 5.71
N ARG A 892 -40.03 -6.92 7.01
CA ARG A 892 -39.06 -6.38 7.94
C ARG A 892 -37.81 -7.25 8.01
N MET A 893 -36.68 -6.61 7.72
CA MET A 893 -35.37 -7.22 7.84
C MET A 893 -34.99 -7.38 9.33
N ARG A 894 -34.59 -8.58 9.74
CA ARG A 894 -34.16 -8.85 11.12
C ARG A 894 -32.64 -9.06 11.19
N GLY A 895 -32.01 -8.65 12.29
CA GLY A 895 -30.61 -8.96 12.63
C GLY A 895 -29.57 -8.34 11.69
N TRP A 896 -28.74 -9.18 11.14
CA TRP A 896 -27.53 -8.81 10.40
C TRP A 896 -27.78 -8.11 9.04
N GLY A 897 -28.98 -8.09 8.53
CA GLY A 897 -29.29 -7.36 7.30
C GLY A 897 -29.19 -5.84 7.42
N ARG A 898 -29.30 -5.28 8.64
CA ARG A 898 -29.21 -3.82 8.89
C ARG A 898 -27.84 -3.42 9.40
N ASN A 899 -27.15 -4.31 10.09
CA ASN A 899 -25.86 -4.04 10.71
C ASN A 899 -24.95 -5.24 10.49
N GLY A 900 -23.68 -4.97 10.29
CA GLY A 900 -22.68 -6.01 10.12
C GLY A 900 -21.33 -5.59 10.63
N VAL A 901 -20.50 -6.58 10.92
CA VAL A 901 -19.08 -6.37 11.22
C VAL A 901 -18.29 -6.99 10.08
N LYS A 902 -17.40 -6.20 9.50
CA LYS A 902 -16.52 -6.61 8.42
C LYS A 902 -15.06 -6.45 8.83
N VAL A 903 -14.22 -7.30 8.30
CA VAL A 903 -12.79 -7.32 8.59
C VAL A 903 -12.02 -7.08 7.30
N THR A 904 -10.87 -6.45 7.38
CA THR A 904 -9.93 -6.33 6.26
C THR A 904 -8.53 -6.62 6.76
N ILE A 905 -7.77 -7.39 6.00
CA ILE A 905 -6.34 -7.55 6.22
C ILE A 905 -5.64 -6.52 5.33
N ARG A 906 -4.92 -5.59 5.95
CA ARG A 906 -4.26 -4.51 5.24
C ARG A 906 -2.90 -4.23 5.87
N PHE A 907 -1.85 -4.48 5.12
CA PHE A 907 -0.51 -4.04 5.49
C PHE A 907 -0.33 -2.58 5.01
N ALA A 908 -0.19 -1.66 5.96
CA ALA A 908 0.07 -0.24 5.69
C ALA A 908 1.24 0.23 6.55
N LEU A 909 2.17 0.97 5.92
CA LEU A 909 3.27 1.64 6.61
C LEU A 909 2.78 2.84 7.42
#